data_9b571208f8af8dcb173b6792604fff77
#
_entry.id   9b571208f8af8dcb173b6792604fff77
#
_cell.length_a   1.000
_cell.length_b   1.000
_cell.length_c   1.000
_cell.angle_alpha   90.00
_cell.angle_beta   90.00
_cell.angle_gamma   90.00
#
_symmetry.space_group_name_H-M   'P 1'
#
loop_
_entity.id
_entity.type
_entity.pdbx_description
1 polymer ?
#
loop_
_entity_poly.entity_id
_entity_poly.type
_entity_poly.pdbx_seq_one_letter_code
_entity_poly.pdbx_strand_id
1 'polypeptide(L)'
;MALLEKKNISPQDRQKLEQLKNLYLQQKNILIENETKKAQEELINQLNLEKYLKEEEERRKKQQEEDQRNIENAMNQEKAKYQTATVSIENIPDPKKIYKNQELYKGSSPWTDPMFKPEKKNLCPYDKNGNWELPEDVLDSDVDGWEKFKWARAEEILDSQNYKVFLEGSSADDIIQGSIGDCYFLSAIGSLCKFPKLIERLFYTKEKTKQHEYGIYIFINGLWELVLIDDYFPYAGSYFKQFAFGSSRGNELWLSLLEKAWAKINGCYAKIGCGGTPNEVFDVLTEAYSEYYSVNKNNKDELWEKMLDAKNKGYVMTAGTSADVYNLPIEEMGLAPGHAYTVLDLHVINGEKVVRLRNPWGNGEYSGDWSDSSKKWTEELKKKYGLSKKNDGDFFMGYDDYLKFYAVMGFGKLHQDFQTRVIRIEKKEAIQCQVLKVDVPKNNVLTYLQLYQKNPRIILNDGTYQSTVLCYLILVDSKFNYIDSMSTKDMHICVEETLNAGTYYLLCDVNYRYCNENGTNHGYNVTAYAPVAVNLSNITSQVDANAIMQKAMVDFCKKNITPTKKSNGLNIYTYKTYTKQLPFMIISYENTSNNYYKTISEVAAKGEKSFCIYCDDYATEDDTEVTKPLPPKSMTCVIIMKYSNSSIFGCSSSIAGSSEQEARQLEAAAKNKGKTNANKTNTNTNTNKGTTNNNVPSSSVDNNPVFREEGEEIDDDGYLVQYLLQGNNNSYVIGLENNGNYNYKLCIILEGLDILDNAYKGQTKPSFVIKARERKVFNVRIKNNYYGNVSFQFEYL
;
A
#
# COMPACT_ATOMS: atom_id res chain seq x y z
N MET A 1 -14.03 66.10 52.21
CA MET A 1 -13.15 67.25 51.84
C MET A 1 -14.02 68.48 51.51
N ALA A 2 -14.93 68.47 50.56
CA ALA A 2 -15.77 69.66 50.20
C ALA A 2 -16.65 70.23 51.34
N LEU A 3 -16.94 69.48 52.40
CA LEU A 3 -17.69 69.99 53.59
C LEU A 3 -16.80 70.70 54.60
N LEU A 4 -15.49 70.51 54.65
CA LEU A 4 -14.55 71.20 55.53
C LEU A 4 -14.25 72.63 55.07
N GLU A 5 -14.51 72.94 53.82
CA GLU A 5 -14.23 74.22 53.16
C GLU A 5 -15.40 75.26 53.39
N LYS A 6 -16.59 74.82 53.90
CA LYS A 6 -17.72 75.72 54.14
C LYS A 6 -17.46 76.55 55.34
N LYS A 7 -17.53 77.90 55.21
CA LYS A 7 -17.23 78.93 56.27
C LYS A 7 -18.20 78.94 57.48
N ASN A 8 -19.33 78.20 57.52
CA ASN A 8 -20.40 78.19 58.49
C ASN A 8 -20.62 76.82 59.14
N ILE A 9 -19.61 76.06 59.47
CA ILE A 9 -19.73 74.82 60.26
C ILE A 9 -19.40 75.08 61.74
N SER A 10 -20.18 74.49 62.67
CA SER A 10 -19.93 74.58 64.04
C SER A 10 -18.55 74.02 64.49
N PRO A 11 -17.88 74.54 65.53
CA PRO A 11 -16.57 74.00 65.95
C PRO A 11 -16.62 72.52 66.31
N GLN A 12 -17.74 72.00 66.80
CA GLN A 12 -17.93 70.59 67.17
C GLN A 12 -18.09 69.71 65.87
N ASP A 13 -18.77 70.19 64.85
CA ASP A 13 -18.95 69.43 63.62
C ASP A 13 -17.65 69.41 62.74
N ARG A 14 -16.87 70.47 62.85
CA ARG A 14 -15.53 70.56 62.28
C ARG A 14 -14.58 69.53 62.86
N GLN A 15 -14.60 69.37 64.22
CA GLN A 15 -13.81 68.37 64.91
C GLN A 15 -14.21 66.93 64.54
N LYS A 16 -15.53 66.65 64.42
CA LYS A 16 -16.05 65.32 63.90
C LYS A 16 -15.63 65.04 62.47
N LEU A 17 -15.72 66.03 61.61
CA LEU A 17 -15.31 65.86 60.18
C LEU A 17 -13.80 65.63 60.05
N GLU A 18 -12.99 66.28 60.87
CA GLU A 18 -11.51 66.05 60.95
C GLU A 18 -11.19 64.62 61.45
N GLN A 19 -11.91 64.15 62.45
CA GLN A 19 -11.81 62.78 62.97
C GLN A 19 -12.19 61.75 61.89
N LEU A 20 -13.30 61.98 61.17
CA LEU A 20 -13.75 61.12 60.05
C LEU A 20 -12.76 61.10 58.86
N LYS A 21 -12.17 62.26 58.59
CA LYS A 21 -11.12 62.37 57.55
C LYS A 21 -9.88 61.57 57.91
N ASN A 22 -9.43 61.71 59.19
CA ASN A 22 -8.27 60.93 59.61
C ASN A 22 -8.55 59.43 59.67
N LEU A 23 -9.74 59.00 60.09
CA LEU A 23 -10.17 57.62 60.06
C LEU A 23 -10.24 57.07 58.63
N TYR A 24 -10.78 57.83 57.65
CA TYR A 24 -10.83 57.50 56.23
C TYR A 24 -9.43 57.38 55.64
N LEU A 25 -8.50 58.34 55.97
CA LEU A 25 -7.13 58.28 55.50
C LEU A 25 -6.40 57.03 56.05
N GLN A 26 -6.64 56.73 57.35
CA GLN A 26 -6.06 55.53 57.93
C GLN A 26 -6.56 54.24 57.31
N GLN A 27 -7.88 54.08 57.05
CA GLN A 27 -8.45 52.93 56.33
C GLN A 27 -7.96 52.82 54.88
N LYS A 28 -7.83 53.97 54.22
CA LYS A 28 -7.29 53.98 52.83
C LYS A 28 -5.84 53.54 52.83
N ASN A 29 -5.01 53.94 53.74
CA ASN A 29 -3.61 53.49 53.81
C ASN A 29 -3.51 51.99 54.11
N ILE A 30 -4.33 51.45 55.00
CA ILE A 30 -4.42 49.99 55.27
C ILE A 30 -4.84 49.20 53.97
N LEU A 31 -5.79 49.76 53.25
CA LEU A 31 -6.22 49.11 52.01
C LEU A 31 -5.09 49.06 50.92
N ILE A 32 -4.37 50.19 50.75
CA ILE A 32 -3.22 50.29 49.86
C ILE A 32 -2.09 49.37 50.31
N GLU A 33 -1.78 49.29 51.64
CA GLU A 33 -0.78 48.33 52.09
C GLU A 33 -1.16 46.86 51.82
N ASN A 34 -2.43 46.51 52.04
CA ASN A 34 -2.92 45.17 51.77
C ASN A 34 -2.88 44.81 50.29
N GLU A 35 -3.30 45.73 49.37
CA GLU A 35 -3.21 45.56 47.93
C GLU A 35 -1.75 45.46 47.49
N THR A 36 -0.86 46.30 48.04
CA THR A 36 0.58 46.24 47.72
C THR A 36 1.19 44.91 48.16
N LYS A 37 0.83 44.41 49.35
CA LYS A 37 1.31 43.12 49.84
C LYS A 37 0.82 41.96 49.03
N LYS A 38 -0.46 41.99 48.61
CA LYS A 38 -1.03 40.97 47.69
C LYS A 38 -0.34 40.95 46.34
N ALA A 39 -0.09 42.12 45.75
CA ALA A 39 0.64 42.22 44.46
C ALA A 39 2.09 41.72 44.58
N GLN A 40 2.76 41.96 45.73
CA GLN A 40 4.11 41.41 45.97
C GLN A 40 4.10 39.88 46.11
N GLU A 41 3.10 39.31 46.82
CA GLU A 41 2.95 37.85 46.92
C GLU A 41 2.65 37.20 45.58
N GLU A 42 1.82 37.80 44.73
CA GLU A 42 1.53 37.35 43.37
C GLU A 42 2.79 37.39 42.48
N LEU A 43 3.59 38.46 42.56
CA LEU A 43 4.85 38.57 41.82
C LEU A 43 5.90 37.52 42.25
N ILE A 44 6.01 37.27 43.58
CA ILE A 44 6.92 36.24 44.11
C ILE A 44 6.49 34.86 43.63
N ASN A 45 5.19 34.58 43.59
CA ASN A 45 4.66 33.30 43.07
C ASN A 45 4.93 33.13 41.56
N GLN A 46 4.78 34.21 40.78
CA GLN A 46 5.14 34.19 39.36
C GLN A 46 6.63 33.94 39.14
N LEU A 47 7.51 34.62 39.87
CA LEU A 47 8.97 34.43 39.78
C LEU A 47 9.38 33.00 40.17
N ASN A 48 8.76 32.45 41.22
CA ASN A 48 9.02 31.08 41.65
C ASN A 48 8.53 30.05 40.60
N LEU A 49 7.40 30.31 39.96
CA LEU A 49 6.90 29.47 38.86
C LEU A 49 7.81 29.54 37.65
N GLU A 50 8.25 30.72 37.25
CA GLU A 50 9.21 30.88 36.13
C GLU A 50 10.54 30.16 36.41
N LYS A 51 11.04 30.27 37.64
CA LYS A 51 12.26 29.56 38.06
C LYS A 51 12.05 28.05 38.01
N TYR A 52 10.92 27.52 38.50
CA TYR A 52 10.57 26.12 38.45
C TYR A 52 10.47 25.62 37.02
N LEU A 53 9.81 26.37 36.13
CA LEU A 53 9.68 26.00 34.71
C LEU A 53 11.04 25.96 34.01
N LYS A 54 11.96 26.90 34.31
CA LYS A 54 13.32 26.88 33.78
C LYS A 54 14.12 25.67 34.27
N GLU A 55 14.05 25.35 35.55
CA GLU A 55 14.73 24.20 36.14
C GLU A 55 14.18 22.86 35.55
N GLU A 56 12.88 22.83 35.28
CA GLU A 56 12.23 21.68 34.64
C GLU A 56 12.62 21.54 33.15
N GLU A 57 12.74 22.64 32.45
CA GLU A 57 13.22 22.65 31.06
C GLU A 57 14.68 22.24 30.96
N GLU A 58 15.54 22.70 31.87
CA GLU A 58 16.94 22.26 31.94
C GLU A 58 17.06 20.75 32.28
N ARG A 59 16.21 20.25 33.19
CA ARG A 59 16.16 18.84 33.54
C ARG A 59 15.75 18.01 32.34
N ARG A 60 14.73 18.44 31.58
CA ARG A 60 14.28 17.77 30.35
C ARG A 60 15.35 17.76 29.27
N LYS A 61 16.08 18.89 29.12
CA LYS A 61 17.21 18.95 28.18
C LYS A 61 18.33 17.98 28.56
N LYS A 62 18.70 17.92 29.81
CA LYS A 62 19.74 16.98 30.30
C LYS A 62 19.31 15.53 30.12
N GLN A 63 18.05 15.22 30.44
CA GLN A 63 17.52 13.88 30.22
C GLN A 63 17.51 13.51 28.73
N GLN A 64 17.10 14.43 27.85
CA GLN A 64 17.14 14.22 26.41
C GLN A 64 18.57 14.02 25.88
N GLU A 65 19.56 14.76 26.42
CA GLU A 65 20.98 14.60 26.05
C GLU A 65 21.57 13.28 26.55
N GLU A 66 21.11 12.80 27.71
CA GLU A 66 21.54 11.53 28.27
C GLU A 66 20.88 10.36 27.54
N ASP A 67 19.60 10.44 27.20
CA ASP A 67 18.88 9.46 26.39
C ASP A 67 19.48 9.40 24.97
N GLN A 68 19.81 10.55 24.38
CA GLN A 68 20.50 10.64 23.08
C GLN A 68 21.88 9.97 23.13
N ARG A 69 22.67 10.20 24.18
CA ARG A 69 23.97 9.54 24.36
C ARG A 69 23.86 8.02 24.57
N ASN A 70 22.86 7.59 25.31
CA ASN A 70 22.61 6.17 25.52
C ASN A 70 22.20 5.48 24.21
N ILE A 71 21.37 6.13 23.40
CA ILE A 71 20.99 5.70 22.06
C ILE A 71 22.23 5.64 21.13
N GLU A 72 23.06 6.68 21.11
CA GLU A 72 24.30 6.71 20.31
C GLU A 72 25.30 5.62 20.74
N ASN A 73 25.45 5.37 22.02
CA ASN A 73 26.36 4.33 22.52
C ASN A 73 25.83 2.93 22.18
N ALA A 74 24.54 2.67 22.30
CA ALA A 74 23.92 1.42 21.88
C ALA A 74 24.05 1.22 20.36
N MET A 75 23.87 2.28 19.56
CA MET A 75 24.04 2.26 18.10
C MET A 75 25.48 1.96 17.67
N ASN A 76 26.50 2.46 18.37
CA ASN A 76 27.89 2.20 18.03
C ASN A 76 28.30 0.75 18.31
N GLN A 77 27.65 0.07 19.26
CA GLN A 77 27.85 -1.35 19.53
C GLN A 77 27.12 -2.26 18.51
N GLU A 78 26.00 -1.82 17.91
CA GLU A 78 25.24 -2.60 16.94
C GLU A 78 25.56 -2.32 15.46
N LYS A 79 26.29 -1.25 15.14
CA LYS A 79 26.74 -0.95 13.76
C LYS A 79 27.45 -2.11 13.07
N ALA A 80 27.93 -3.09 13.83
CA ALA A 80 28.56 -4.29 13.30
C ALA A 80 27.57 -5.41 12.90
N LYS A 81 26.30 -5.36 13.29
CA LYS A 81 25.33 -6.44 13.07
C LYS A 81 24.33 -6.20 11.92
N TYR A 82 24.01 -4.95 11.60
CA TYR A 82 22.99 -4.62 10.59
C TYR A 82 23.55 -3.57 9.63
N GLN A 83 24.18 -4.02 8.56
CA GLN A 83 24.63 -3.11 7.50
C GLN A 83 23.43 -2.65 6.69
N THR A 84 23.08 -1.35 6.80
CA THR A 84 22.26 -0.68 5.79
C THR A 84 23.09 -0.64 4.51
N ALA A 85 22.72 -1.39 3.51
CA ALA A 85 23.37 -1.35 2.21
C ALA A 85 22.83 -0.18 1.40
N THR A 86 23.70 0.61 0.77
CA THR A 86 23.28 1.52 -0.29
C THR A 86 23.07 0.69 -1.54
N VAL A 87 21.86 0.66 -2.05
CA VAL A 87 21.54 -0.06 -3.28
C VAL A 87 21.08 0.99 -4.29
N SER A 88 21.98 1.39 -5.14
CA SER A 88 21.67 2.15 -6.35
C SER A 88 22.19 1.38 -7.55
N ILE A 89 21.66 1.63 -8.73
CA ILE A 89 22.17 1.01 -9.97
C ILE A 89 23.66 1.29 -10.18
N GLU A 90 24.17 2.41 -9.68
CA GLU A 90 25.60 2.75 -9.75
C GLU A 90 26.46 1.98 -8.73
N ASN A 91 25.85 1.46 -7.67
CA ASN A 91 26.49 0.76 -6.56
C ASN A 91 25.96 -0.67 -6.39
N ILE A 92 25.51 -1.32 -7.46
CA ILE A 92 25.04 -2.70 -7.38
C ILE A 92 26.19 -3.59 -6.91
N PRO A 93 26.01 -4.37 -5.83
CA PRO A 93 27.05 -5.25 -5.33
C PRO A 93 27.36 -6.36 -6.34
N ASP A 94 28.60 -6.87 -6.28
CA ASP A 94 29.12 -7.97 -7.07
C ASP A 94 28.00 -8.98 -7.47
N PRO A 95 27.84 -9.26 -8.79
CA PRO A 95 26.85 -10.19 -9.34
C PRO A 95 26.78 -11.57 -8.69
N LYS A 96 27.80 -11.97 -7.94
CA LYS A 96 27.91 -13.29 -7.32
C LYS A 96 26.89 -13.61 -6.23
N LYS A 97 26.06 -12.65 -5.80
CA LYS A 97 25.19 -12.86 -4.63
C LYS A 97 23.73 -13.22 -4.96
N ILE A 98 23.32 -13.20 -6.21
CA ILE A 98 21.90 -13.00 -6.55
C ILE A 98 21.15 -14.28 -6.87
N TYR A 99 21.75 -15.13 -7.58
CA TYR A 99 21.35 -16.54 -7.63
C TYR A 99 22.45 -17.32 -6.94
N LYS A 100 22.22 -17.83 -5.78
CA LYS A 100 23.19 -18.49 -4.89
C LYS A 100 24.17 -19.49 -5.57
N ASN A 101 24.00 -19.78 -6.85
CA ASN A 101 24.80 -20.72 -7.65
C ASN A 101 25.08 -20.25 -9.09
N GLN A 102 24.88 -18.98 -9.46
CA GLN A 102 25.23 -18.53 -10.81
C GLN A 102 26.49 -17.66 -10.77
N GLU A 103 27.58 -18.21 -11.21
CA GLU A 103 28.76 -17.43 -11.60
C GLU A 103 28.64 -17.07 -13.08
N LEU A 104 29.12 -15.87 -13.45
CA LEU A 104 29.34 -15.50 -14.84
C LEU A 104 30.14 -16.62 -15.52
N TYR A 105 29.68 -17.05 -16.68
CA TYR A 105 30.29 -18.16 -17.40
C TYR A 105 31.71 -17.81 -17.85
N LYS A 106 32.67 -18.59 -17.43
CA LYS A 106 34.10 -18.40 -17.73
C LYS A 106 34.59 -19.28 -18.87
N GLY A 107 33.72 -20.07 -19.49
CA GLY A 107 34.07 -20.95 -20.57
C GLY A 107 34.33 -20.23 -21.90
N SER A 108 34.91 -20.94 -22.86
CA SER A 108 35.18 -20.42 -24.21
C SER A 108 34.11 -20.79 -25.26
N SER A 109 33.18 -21.70 -24.92
CA SER A 109 32.08 -22.12 -25.81
C SER A 109 30.83 -21.27 -25.57
N PRO A 110 29.88 -21.20 -26.53
CA PRO A 110 28.59 -20.57 -26.34
C PRO A 110 27.84 -21.12 -25.13
N TRP A 111 27.42 -20.25 -24.24
CA TRP A 111 26.65 -20.60 -23.05
C TRP A 111 25.17 -20.80 -23.38
N THR A 112 24.53 -21.72 -22.69
CA THR A 112 23.10 -21.91 -22.69
C THR A 112 22.63 -21.82 -21.25
N ASP A 113 21.60 -21.04 -20.99
CA ASP A 113 21.07 -20.84 -19.65
C ASP A 113 20.55 -22.17 -19.08
N PRO A 114 21.16 -22.72 -18.00
CA PRO A 114 20.73 -23.99 -17.44
C PRO A 114 19.37 -23.93 -16.74
N MET A 115 18.95 -22.72 -16.35
CA MET A 115 17.70 -22.49 -15.61
C MET A 115 16.53 -22.13 -16.54
N PHE A 116 16.82 -21.57 -17.73
CA PHE A 116 15.81 -21.18 -18.71
C PHE A 116 16.21 -21.62 -20.12
N LYS A 117 16.32 -22.95 -20.29
CA LYS A 117 16.75 -23.57 -21.54
C LYS A 117 15.77 -23.30 -22.68
N PRO A 118 16.20 -23.42 -23.96
CA PRO A 118 15.32 -23.30 -25.12
C PRO A 118 14.41 -24.55 -25.28
N GLU A 119 13.49 -24.71 -24.33
CA GLU A 119 12.58 -25.85 -24.21
C GLU A 119 11.12 -25.38 -24.16
N LYS A 120 10.18 -26.22 -24.60
CA LYS A 120 8.74 -25.91 -24.59
C LYS A 120 8.23 -25.48 -23.23
N LYS A 121 8.70 -26.10 -22.14
CA LYS A 121 8.27 -25.75 -20.76
C LYS A 121 8.51 -24.29 -20.39
N ASN A 122 9.45 -23.61 -21.03
CA ASN A 122 9.75 -22.22 -20.79
C ASN A 122 8.90 -21.28 -21.68
N LEU A 123 8.18 -21.83 -22.68
CA LEU A 123 7.03 -21.15 -23.30
C LEU A 123 5.82 -21.24 -22.36
N CYS A 124 5.38 -22.47 -22.09
CA CYS A 124 4.32 -22.82 -21.17
C CYS A 124 4.60 -24.22 -20.60
N PRO A 125 4.35 -24.49 -19.32
CA PRO A 125 4.41 -25.82 -18.76
C PRO A 125 3.55 -26.82 -19.54
N TYR A 126 3.93 -28.11 -19.55
CA TYR A 126 3.16 -29.16 -20.21
C TYR A 126 3.16 -30.45 -19.41
N ASP A 127 2.07 -31.20 -19.52
CA ASP A 127 1.86 -32.49 -18.89
C ASP A 127 2.70 -33.60 -19.53
N LYS A 128 2.69 -34.80 -18.95
CA LYS A 128 3.37 -35.98 -19.48
C LYS A 128 2.87 -36.47 -20.88
N ASN A 129 1.69 -36.01 -21.32
CA ASN A 129 1.09 -36.31 -22.61
C ASN A 129 1.45 -35.25 -23.69
N GLY A 130 2.12 -34.15 -23.28
CA GLY A 130 2.51 -33.07 -24.17
C GLY A 130 1.45 -31.99 -24.37
N ASN A 131 0.37 -31.97 -23.56
CA ASN A 131 -0.61 -30.90 -23.52
C ASN A 131 -0.12 -29.78 -22.61
N TRP A 132 -0.49 -28.53 -22.91
CA TRP A 132 -0.19 -27.44 -22.04
C TRP A 132 -0.81 -27.65 -20.64
N GLU A 133 0.00 -27.56 -19.62
CA GLU A 133 -0.42 -27.49 -18.22
C GLU A 133 -0.41 -26.02 -17.83
N LEU A 134 -1.53 -25.34 -18.09
CA LEU A 134 -1.64 -23.90 -17.92
C LEU A 134 -1.44 -23.50 -16.45
N PRO A 135 -0.59 -22.51 -16.19
CA PRO A 135 -0.56 -21.87 -14.89
C PRO A 135 -1.92 -21.27 -14.52
N GLU A 136 -2.19 -21.12 -13.22
CA GLU A 136 -3.52 -20.76 -12.65
C GLU A 136 -4.19 -19.57 -13.35
N ASP A 137 -3.42 -18.55 -13.72
CA ASP A 137 -3.93 -17.30 -14.33
C ASP A 137 -3.82 -17.27 -15.86
N VAL A 138 -3.41 -18.38 -16.50
CA VAL A 138 -3.19 -18.45 -17.95
C VAL A 138 -4.35 -19.17 -18.64
N LEU A 139 -4.91 -18.58 -19.69
CA LEU A 139 -5.99 -19.14 -20.48
C LEU A 139 -5.45 -19.82 -21.74
N ASP A 140 -6.20 -20.77 -22.29
CA ASP A 140 -5.86 -21.43 -23.58
C ASP A 140 -5.63 -20.40 -24.68
N SER A 141 -6.44 -19.34 -24.72
CA SER A 141 -6.31 -18.25 -25.69
C SER A 141 -4.98 -17.49 -25.61
N ASP A 142 -4.34 -17.46 -24.46
CA ASP A 142 -3.09 -16.73 -24.24
C ASP A 142 -1.90 -17.43 -24.87
N VAL A 143 -2.01 -18.73 -25.13
CA VAL A 143 -0.95 -19.60 -25.67
C VAL A 143 -1.32 -20.24 -26.99
N ASP A 144 -2.42 -19.83 -27.66
CA ASP A 144 -2.88 -20.39 -28.92
C ASP A 144 -1.81 -20.25 -29.99
N GLY A 145 -1.51 -21.37 -30.67
CA GLY A 145 -0.51 -21.44 -31.71
C GLY A 145 0.95 -21.50 -31.25
N TRP A 146 1.23 -21.42 -29.95
CA TRP A 146 2.61 -21.42 -29.41
C TRP A 146 3.30 -22.78 -29.55
N GLU A 147 2.58 -23.85 -29.75
CA GLU A 147 3.14 -25.15 -30.03
C GLU A 147 3.98 -25.19 -31.33
N LYS A 148 3.79 -24.21 -32.23
CA LYS A 148 4.52 -24.04 -33.49
C LYS A 148 5.84 -23.30 -33.33
N PHE A 149 6.03 -22.58 -32.25
CA PHE A 149 7.24 -21.81 -32.01
C PHE A 149 8.44 -22.72 -31.79
N LYS A 150 9.57 -22.28 -32.31
CA LYS A 150 10.87 -22.95 -32.16
C LYS A 150 11.84 -21.97 -31.54
N TRP A 151 12.98 -22.46 -31.09
CA TRP A 151 14.03 -21.68 -30.49
C TRP A 151 15.20 -21.52 -31.42
N ALA A 152 15.78 -20.34 -31.51
CA ALA A 152 17.00 -20.05 -32.25
C ALA A 152 17.81 -18.95 -31.53
N ARG A 153 19.11 -18.89 -31.83
CA ARG A 153 19.95 -17.79 -31.41
C ARG A 153 19.54 -16.49 -32.08
N ALA A 154 19.81 -15.36 -31.41
CA ALA A 154 19.50 -14.02 -31.95
C ALA A 154 20.06 -13.82 -33.36
N GLU A 155 21.30 -14.23 -33.61
CA GLU A 155 21.95 -14.09 -34.92
C GLU A 155 21.28 -14.88 -36.06
N GLU A 156 20.57 -15.94 -35.71
CA GLU A 156 19.80 -16.73 -36.71
C GLU A 156 18.43 -16.08 -36.98
N ILE A 157 17.83 -15.40 -36.00
CA ILE A 157 16.52 -14.74 -36.13
C ILE A 157 16.69 -13.43 -36.90
N LEU A 158 17.70 -12.67 -36.57
CA LEU A 158 17.98 -11.37 -37.18
C LEU A 158 18.68 -11.49 -38.55
N ASP A 159 19.04 -12.72 -38.96
CA ASP A 159 19.83 -12.99 -40.19
C ASP A 159 21.05 -12.07 -40.29
N SER A 160 21.70 -11.82 -39.18
CA SER A 160 22.81 -10.87 -39.10
C SER A 160 23.72 -11.22 -37.93
N GLN A 161 25.02 -11.28 -38.21
CA GLN A 161 26.04 -11.32 -37.16
C GLN A 161 26.36 -9.93 -36.58
N ASN A 162 25.82 -8.87 -37.19
CA ASN A 162 26.09 -7.47 -36.81
C ASN A 162 24.98 -6.85 -35.93
N TYR A 163 24.16 -7.67 -35.28
CA TYR A 163 23.23 -7.12 -34.31
C TYR A 163 23.96 -6.54 -33.07
N LYS A 164 23.34 -5.58 -32.42
CA LYS A 164 23.85 -4.99 -31.17
C LYS A 164 22.82 -5.18 -30.05
N VAL A 165 23.24 -5.04 -28.82
CA VAL A 165 22.32 -4.94 -27.69
C VAL A 165 21.54 -3.61 -27.81
N PHE A 166 22.25 -2.51 -28.03
CA PHE A 166 21.69 -1.19 -28.32
C PHE A 166 22.35 -0.61 -29.55
N LEU A 167 21.59 -0.04 -30.49
CA LEU A 167 22.11 0.71 -31.64
C LEU A 167 22.32 2.19 -31.32
N GLU A 168 21.25 2.87 -30.92
CA GLU A 168 21.23 4.30 -30.65
C GLU A 168 20.66 4.64 -29.26
N GLY A 169 20.69 3.68 -28.33
CA GLY A 169 20.01 3.71 -27.01
C GLY A 169 18.67 3.01 -27.05
N SER A 170 17.83 3.26 -26.06
CA SER A 170 16.46 2.69 -26.01
C SER A 170 15.43 3.76 -26.36
N SER A 171 14.49 3.45 -27.25
CA SER A 171 13.40 4.33 -27.64
C SER A 171 12.04 3.62 -27.53
N ALA A 172 11.00 4.34 -27.18
CA ALA A 172 9.64 3.82 -27.22
C ALA A 172 9.24 3.40 -28.65
N ASP A 173 9.79 4.06 -29.68
CA ASP A 173 9.54 3.76 -31.08
C ASP A 173 10.11 2.41 -31.51
N ASP A 174 11.09 1.89 -30.78
CA ASP A 174 11.68 0.57 -31.08
C ASP A 174 10.78 -0.59 -30.63
N ILE A 175 9.86 -0.35 -29.70
CA ILE A 175 9.06 -1.39 -29.09
C ILE A 175 8.01 -1.94 -30.03
N ILE A 176 8.04 -3.25 -30.25
CA ILE A 176 7.07 -4.03 -31.00
C ILE A 176 6.66 -5.25 -30.17
N GLN A 177 5.40 -5.31 -29.76
CA GLN A 177 4.83 -6.49 -29.09
C GLN A 177 4.60 -7.60 -30.10
N GLY A 178 4.98 -8.82 -29.75
CA GLY A 178 4.70 -10.01 -30.54
C GLY A 178 3.41 -10.73 -30.10
N SER A 179 3.40 -12.05 -30.29
CA SER A 179 2.24 -12.89 -29.98
C SER A 179 2.17 -13.25 -28.47
N ILE A 180 2.15 -12.25 -27.60
CA ILE A 180 2.13 -12.41 -26.14
C ILE A 180 1.33 -11.27 -25.50
N GLY A 181 0.60 -11.56 -24.42
CA GLY A 181 -0.26 -10.59 -23.71
C GLY A 181 0.47 -9.74 -22.67
N ASP A 182 1.68 -9.27 -22.98
CA ASP A 182 2.52 -8.50 -22.05
C ASP A 182 2.51 -6.99 -22.33
N CYS A 183 1.42 -6.47 -22.88
CA CYS A 183 1.26 -5.03 -23.15
C CYS A 183 1.57 -4.15 -21.91
N TYR A 184 1.24 -4.60 -20.70
CA TYR A 184 1.54 -3.93 -19.46
C TYR A 184 3.06 -3.74 -19.25
N PHE A 185 3.86 -4.77 -19.59
CA PHE A 185 5.31 -4.74 -19.49
C PHE A 185 5.91 -3.78 -20.51
N LEU A 186 5.50 -3.91 -21.77
CA LEU A 186 6.02 -3.10 -22.85
C LEU A 186 5.60 -1.62 -22.78
N SER A 187 4.38 -1.33 -22.34
CA SER A 187 3.94 0.05 -22.14
C SER A 187 4.69 0.75 -20.99
N ALA A 188 5.00 0.03 -19.92
CA ALA A 188 5.84 0.55 -18.84
C ALA A 188 7.26 0.84 -19.35
N ILE A 189 7.89 -0.10 -20.07
CA ILE A 189 9.20 0.12 -20.69
C ILE A 189 9.15 1.31 -21.66
N GLY A 190 8.11 1.42 -22.49
CA GLY A 190 7.92 2.55 -23.39
C GLY A 190 7.92 3.90 -22.65
N SER A 191 7.32 3.97 -21.47
CA SER A 191 7.35 5.19 -20.67
C SER A 191 8.73 5.45 -20.03
N LEU A 192 9.47 4.40 -19.66
CA LEU A 192 10.84 4.49 -19.15
C LEU A 192 11.85 4.91 -20.23
N CYS A 193 11.55 4.67 -21.50
CA CYS A 193 12.37 5.14 -22.63
C CYS A 193 12.49 6.66 -22.71
N LYS A 194 11.66 7.43 -21.99
CA LYS A 194 11.89 8.85 -21.73
C LYS A 194 13.27 9.12 -21.10
N PHE A 195 13.84 8.11 -20.46
CA PHE A 195 15.14 8.11 -19.80
C PHE A 195 16.02 6.96 -20.32
N PRO A 196 16.55 7.01 -21.53
CA PRO A 196 17.25 5.88 -22.17
C PRO A 196 18.38 5.31 -21.31
N LYS A 197 19.14 6.17 -20.62
CA LYS A 197 20.22 5.74 -19.72
C LYS A 197 19.72 4.90 -18.56
N LEU A 198 18.47 5.04 -18.15
CA LEU A 198 17.86 4.20 -17.13
C LEU A 198 17.69 2.75 -17.63
N ILE A 199 17.20 2.57 -18.85
CA ILE A 199 17.11 1.24 -19.48
C ILE A 199 18.50 0.65 -19.71
N GLU A 200 19.43 1.41 -20.27
CA GLU A 200 20.80 0.96 -20.53
C GLU A 200 21.54 0.50 -19.27
N ARG A 201 21.31 1.15 -18.12
CA ARG A 201 21.97 0.77 -16.87
C ARG A 201 21.42 -0.50 -16.25
N LEU A 202 20.23 -0.97 -16.67
CA LEU A 202 19.74 -2.29 -16.27
C LEU A 202 20.61 -3.41 -16.87
N PHE A 203 21.36 -3.14 -17.93
CA PHE A 203 22.17 -4.13 -18.60
C PHE A 203 23.59 -4.15 -18.04
N TYR A 204 23.94 -5.21 -17.34
CA TYR A 204 25.33 -5.54 -17.01
C TYR A 204 26.13 -5.81 -18.29
N THR A 205 25.54 -6.59 -19.23
CA THR A 205 26.13 -6.90 -20.52
C THR A 205 25.49 -6.01 -21.60
N LYS A 206 26.22 -4.96 -22.02
CA LYS A 206 25.73 -3.94 -22.97
C LYS A 206 26.15 -4.20 -24.42
N GLU A 207 27.01 -5.20 -24.62
CA GLU A 207 27.58 -5.51 -25.92
C GLU A 207 27.34 -6.99 -26.26
N LYS A 208 27.32 -7.34 -27.54
CA LYS A 208 27.28 -8.73 -27.99
C LYS A 208 28.48 -9.50 -27.40
N THR A 209 28.24 -10.62 -26.73
CA THR A 209 29.30 -11.47 -26.18
C THR A 209 29.53 -12.69 -27.04
N LYS A 210 30.78 -13.17 -27.06
CA LYS A 210 31.12 -14.45 -27.74
C LYS A 210 30.56 -15.65 -27.00
N GLN A 211 30.28 -15.47 -25.70
CA GLN A 211 29.72 -16.51 -24.83
C GLN A 211 28.21 -16.61 -24.95
N HIS A 212 27.54 -15.61 -25.55
CA HIS A 212 26.10 -15.52 -25.63
C HIS A 212 25.40 -15.45 -24.25
N GLU A 213 26.10 -14.91 -23.25
CA GLU A 213 25.61 -14.69 -21.90
C GLU A 213 25.35 -13.20 -21.70
N TYR A 214 24.16 -12.87 -21.17
CA TYR A 214 23.73 -11.52 -20.92
C TYR A 214 23.23 -11.41 -19.48
N GLY A 215 23.67 -10.38 -18.80
CA GLY A 215 23.24 -10.05 -17.44
C GLY A 215 22.34 -8.82 -17.42
N ILE A 216 21.22 -8.93 -16.74
CA ILE A 216 20.24 -7.85 -16.59
C ILE A 216 19.90 -7.68 -15.13
N TYR A 217 19.97 -6.44 -14.65
CA TYR A 217 19.58 -6.09 -13.29
C TYR A 217 18.08 -5.90 -13.19
N ILE A 218 17.47 -6.54 -12.21
CA ILE A 218 16.04 -6.40 -11.90
C ILE A 218 15.91 -6.16 -10.40
N PHE A 219 15.06 -5.21 -10.02
CA PHE A 219 14.80 -4.84 -8.63
C PHE A 219 13.71 -5.74 -8.04
N ILE A 220 14.13 -6.82 -7.39
CA ILE A 220 13.22 -7.86 -6.90
C ILE A 220 13.04 -7.72 -5.39
N ASN A 221 11.79 -7.53 -4.96
CA ASN A 221 11.44 -7.45 -3.53
C ASN A 221 12.29 -6.40 -2.76
N GLY A 222 12.61 -5.28 -3.38
CA GLY A 222 13.39 -4.21 -2.75
C GLY A 222 14.92 -4.36 -2.86
N LEU A 223 15.42 -5.30 -3.68
CA LEU A 223 16.84 -5.54 -3.91
C LEU A 223 17.17 -5.65 -5.39
N TRP A 224 18.26 -5.04 -5.83
CA TRP A 224 18.80 -5.26 -7.17
C TRP A 224 19.41 -6.65 -7.29
N GLU A 225 18.94 -7.39 -8.29
CA GLU A 225 19.44 -8.74 -8.61
C GLU A 225 19.91 -8.82 -10.06
N LEU A 226 21.00 -9.56 -10.29
CA LEU A 226 21.51 -9.83 -11.64
C LEU A 226 20.90 -11.10 -12.18
N VAL A 227 20.09 -10.99 -13.23
CA VAL A 227 19.49 -12.11 -13.94
C VAL A 227 20.34 -12.43 -15.15
N LEU A 228 20.92 -13.63 -15.19
CA LEU A 228 21.71 -14.11 -16.33
C LEU A 228 20.79 -14.86 -17.30
N ILE A 229 20.89 -14.56 -18.59
CA ILE A 229 20.14 -15.20 -19.67
C ILE A 229 21.04 -15.41 -20.88
N ASP A 230 20.69 -16.38 -21.73
CA ASP A 230 21.27 -16.54 -23.05
C ASP A 230 20.42 -15.83 -24.12
N ASP A 231 20.89 -15.85 -25.37
CA ASP A 231 20.22 -15.26 -26.52
C ASP A 231 19.44 -16.27 -27.39
N TYR A 232 18.98 -17.36 -26.79
CA TYR A 232 17.96 -18.19 -27.44
C TYR A 232 16.57 -17.58 -27.25
N PHE A 233 15.86 -17.33 -28.33
CA PHE A 233 14.51 -16.79 -28.32
C PHE A 233 13.53 -17.68 -29.07
N PRO A 234 12.25 -17.68 -28.67
CA PRO A 234 11.18 -18.25 -29.44
C PRO A 234 11.03 -17.48 -30.77
N TYR A 235 10.83 -18.21 -31.87
CA TYR A 235 10.59 -17.61 -33.16
C TYR A 235 9.44 -18.27 -33.92
N ALA A 236 8.76 -17.48 -34.74
CA ALA A 236 7.75 -17.89 -35.69
C ALA A 236 8.31 -17.85 -37.13
N GLY A 237 7.62 -18.52 -38.04
CA GLY A 237 7.95 -18.52 -39.48
C GLY A 237 8.83 -19.70 -39.89
N SER A 238 8.71 -20.07 -41.15
CA SER A 238 9.44 -21.22 -41.75
C SER A 238 10.55 -20.78 -42.66
N TYR A 239 10.37 -19.70 -43.40
CA TYR A 239 11.36 -19.14 -44.33
C TYR A 239 12.16 -17.99 -43.76
N PHE A 240 11.45 -17.02 -43.13
CA PHE A 240 12.06 -15.93 -42.41
C PHE A 240 11.73 -16.12 -40.93
N LYS A 241 12.75 -16.24 -40.09
CA LYS A 241 12.58 -16.29 -38.65
C LYS A 241 12.25 -14.88 -38.12
N GLN A 242 11.24 -14.81 -37.31
CA GLN A 242 10.85 -13.57 -36.63
C GLN A 242 10.70 -13.88 -35.15
N PHE A 243 11.09 -12.95 -34.27
CA PHE A 243 10.80 -13.09 -32.86
C PHE A 243 9.31 -13.38 -32.65
N ALA A 244 8.98 -14.39 -31.87
CA ALA A 244 7.59 -14.72 -31.56
C ALA A 244 6.95 -13.69 -30.62
N PHE A 245 7.75 -13.11 -29.75
CA PHE A 245 7.37 -12.18 -28.71
C PHE A 245 7.99 -10.79 -28.94
N GLY A 246 8.15 -10.01 -27.88
CA GLY A 246 8.63 -8.64 -27.99
C GLY A 246 9.99 -8.50 -28.67
N SER A 247 10.11 -7.53 -29.54
CA SER A 247 11.31 -7.24 -30.29
C SER A 247 11.51 -5.74 -30.52
N SER A 248 12.76 -5.35 -30.75
CA SER A 248 13.09 -3.97 -31.12
C SER A 248 13.06 -3.80 -32.63
N ARG A 249 12.75 -2.60 -33.11
CA ARG A 249 12.93 -2.25 -34.53
C ARG A 249 14.42 -2.27 -34.88
N GLY A 250 14.73 -2.81 -36.07
CA GLY A 250 16.12 -2.90 -36.52
C GLY A 250 16.85 -4.15 -35.97
N ASN A 251 18.20 -4.06 -35.95
CA ASN A 251 19.06 -5.17 -35.48
C ASN A 251 19.49 -4.97 -34.02
N GLU A 252 18.54 -4.73 -33.13
CA GLU A 252 18.74 -4.54 -31.68
C GLU A 252 18.11 -5.67 -30.88
N LEU A 253 18.67 -5.92 -29.70
CA LEU A 253 18.29 -7.05 -28.89
C LEU A 253 17.82 -6.71 -27.48
N TRP A 254 17.98 -5.46 -27.06
CA TRP A 254 17.75 -5.04 -25.67
C TRP A 254 16.34 -5.41 -25.17
N LEU A 255 15.28 -5.18 -25.99
CA LEU A 255 13.91 -5.44 -25.57
C LEU A 255 13.65 -6.93 -25.38
N SER A 256 14.05 -7.77 -26.35
CA SER A 256 13.87 -9.23 -26.27
C SER A 256 14.65 -9.84 -25.11
N LEU A 257 15.85 -9.30 -24.79
CA LEU A 257 16.62 -9.72 -23.61
C LEU A 257 15.90 -9.34 -22.31
N LEU A 258 15.36 -8.13 -22.21
CA LEU A 258 14.67 -7.67 -21.02
C LEU A 258 13.37 -8.47 -20.78
N GLU A 259 12.59 -8.71 -21.83
CA GLU A 259 11.39 -9.55 -21.80
C GLU A 259 11.73 -11.00 -21.40
N LYS A 260 12.81 -11.56 -21.94
CA LYS A 260 13.25 -12.91 -21.56
C LYS A 260 13.68 -12.99 -20.08
N ALA A 261 14.37 -11.97 -19.58
CA ALA A 261 14.72 -11.91 -18.16
C ALA A 261 13.46 -11.85 -17.30
N TRP A 262 12.45 -11.08 -17.74
CA TRP A 262 11.14 -11.03 -17.09
C TRP A 262 10.43 -12.39 -17.11
N ALA A 263 10.39 -13.08 -18.27
CA ALA A 263 9.83 -14.43 -18.38
C ALA A 263 10.55 -15.43 -17.47
N LYS A 264 11.88 -15.37 -17.42
CA LYS A 264 12.69 -16.25 -16.56
C LYS A 264 12.35 -16.12 -15.09
N ILE A 265 12.27 -14.91 -14.55
CA ILE A 265 11.98 -14.72 -13.12
C ILE A 265 10.53 -15.03 -12.76
N ASN A 266 9.62 -14.98 -13.74
CA ASN A 266 8.22 -15.41 -13.59
C ASN A 266 8.02 -16.91 -13.91
N GLY A 267 9.06 -17.61 -14.34
CA GLY A 267 9.08 -19.05 -14.60
C GLY A 267 8.88 -19.46 -16.04
N CYS A 268 8.06 -18.79 -16.85
CA CYS A 268 7.86 -19.03 -18.29
C CYS A 268 7.22 -17.82 -18.98
N TYR A 269 7.19 -17.84 -20.32
CA TYR A 269 6.55 -16.79 -21.11
C TYR A 269 5.03 -16.73 -20.87
N ALA A 270 4.34 -17.88 -20.73
CA ALA A 270 2.91 -17.88 -20.48
C ALA A 270 2.54 -17.08 -19.21
N LYS A 271 3.35 -17.16 -18.16
CA LYS A 271 3.13 -16.41 -16.92
C LYS A 271 3.21 -14.88 -17.08
N ILE A 272 3.98 -14.39 -18.03
CA ILE A 272 4.03 -12.94 -18.31
C ILE A 272 3.01 -12.56 -19.40
N GLY A 273 2.55 -13.52 -20.18
CA GLY A 273 1.57 -13.32 -21.25
C GLY A 273 0.11 -13.31 -20.81
N CYS A 274 -0.21 -13.75 -19.60
CA CYS A 274 -1.57 -13.73 -19.04
C CYS A 274 -2.06 -12.33 -18.60
N GLY A 275 -1.27 -11.30 -18.84
CA GLY A 275 -1.54 -9.95 -18.41
C GLY A 275 -0.82 -9.58 -17.11
N GLY A 276 -1.05 -8.37 -16.63
CA GLY A 276 -0.43 -7.79 -15.44
C GLY A 276 -0.64 -6.29 -15.39
N THR A 277 0.14 -5.62 -14.54
CA THR A 277 0.00 -4.20 -14.34
C THR A 277 1.30 -3.45 -14.65
N PRO A 278 1.27 -2.29 -15.34
CA PRO A 278 2.47 -1.49 -15.57
C PRO A 278 3.20 -1.12 -14.27
N ASN A 279 2.49 -1.01 -13.16
CA ASN A 279 3.06 -0.64 -11.88
C ASN A 279 4.03 -1.70 -11.35
N GLU A 280 3.70 -2.99 -11.47
CA GLU A 280 4.65 -4.06 -11.10
C GLU A 280 5.93 -4.02 -11.92
N VAL A 281 5.87 -3.49 -13.15
CA VAL A 281 7.04 -3.32 -14.01
C VAL A 281 7.88 -2.12 -13.56
N PHE A 282 7.25 -1.01 -13.18
CA PHE A 282 7.96 0.12 -12.58
C PHE A 282 8.69 -0.33 -11.31
N ASP A 283 8.02 -1.09 -10.45
CA ASP A 283 8.60 -1.60 -9.21
C ASP A 283 9.84 -2.47 -9.44
N VAL A 284 9.89 -3.26 -10.54
CA VAL A 284 11.00 -4.19 -10.80
C VAL A 284 12.08 -3.65 -11.75
N LEU A 285 11.80 -2.60 -12.50
CA LEU A 285 12.80 -1.94 -13.38
C LEU A 285 13.35 -0.64 -12.79
N THR A 286 12.77 -0.20 -11.67
CA THR A 286 13.20 1.02 -10.96
C THR A 286 13.16 0.79 -9.46
N GLU A 287 13.59 1.78 -8.67
CA GLU A 287 13.44 1.78 -7.21
C GLU A 287 12.23 2.64 -6.79
N ALA A 288 11.49 3.15 -7.79
CA ALA A 288 10.45 4.13 -7.60
C ALA A 288 9.13 3.48 -7.15
N TYR A 289 8.45 4.16 -6.26
CA TYR A 289 7.07 3.81 -5.93
C TYR A 289 6.14 4.09 -7.10
N SER A 290 5.17 3.24 -7.29
CA SER A 290 4.15 3.40 -8.33
C SER A 290 2.73 3.35 -7.74
N GLU A 291 1.81 4.07 -8.36
CA GLU A 291 0.41 4.12 -7.93
C GLU A 291 -0.55 4.04 -9.11
N TYR A 292 -1.74 3.49 -8.85
CA TYR A 292 -2.85 3.53 -9.78
C TYR A 292 -3.85 4.62 -9.44
N TYR A 293 -4.46 5.15 -10.49
CA TYR A 293 -5.55 6.09 -10.38
C TYR A 293 -6.68 5.71 -11.34
N SER A 294 -7.90 5.56 -10.82
CA SER A 294 -9.07 5.26 -11.63
C SER A 294 -9.47 6.47 -12.46
N VAL A 295 -9.67 6.24 -13.76
CA VAL A 295 -10.13 7.26 -14.71
C VAL A 295 -11.65 7.27 -14.69
N ASN A 296 -12.25 8.40 -14.30
CA ASN A 296 -13.69 8.58 -14.39
C ASN A 296 -14.04 10.06 -14.63
N LYS A 297 -15.26 10.31 -15.12
CA LYS A 297 -15.72 11.66 -15.47
C LYS A 297 -15.88 12.59 -14.25
N ASN A 298 -16.06 12.04 -13.07
CA ASN A 298 -16.31 12.84 -11.86
C ASN A 298 -15.01 13.45 -11.31
N ASN A 299 -13.85 12.86 -11.63
CA ASN A 299 -12.54 13.33 -11.19
C ASN A 299 -11.68 13.93 -12.33
N LYS A 300 -12.29 14.30 -13.45
CA LYS A 300 -11.59 14.71 -14.68
C LYS A 300 -10.58 15.83 -14.49
N ASP A 301 -10.91 16.86 -13.73
CA ASP A 301 -10.01 18.00 -13.52
C ASP A 301 -8.90 17.64 -12.53
N GLU A 302 -9.19 16.91 -11.47
CA GLU A 302 -8.21 16.37 -10.54
C GLU A 302 -7.22 15.44 -11.25
N LEU A 303 -7.71 14.53 -12.09
CA LEU A 303 -6.83 13.64 -12.86
C LEU A 303 -5.92 14.43 -13.81
N TRP A 304 -6.44 15.43 -14.51
CA TRP A 304 -5.63 16.25 -15.40
C TRP A 304 -4.50 16.98 -14.66
N GLU A 305 -4.82 17.60 -13.52
CA GLU A 305 -3.82 18.27 -12.69
C GLU A 305 -2.78 17.29 -12.15
N LYS A 306 -3.21 16.09 -11.73
CA LYS A 306 -2.30 15.01 -11.32
C LYS A 306 -1.38 14.55 -12.45
N MET A 307 -1.90 14.40 -13.67
CA MET A 307 -1.11 14.08 -14.85
C MET A 307 -0.10 15.18 -15.18
N LEU A 308 -0.49 16.46 -15.08
CA LEU A 308 0.41 17.62 -15.28
C LEU A 308 1.50 17.67 -14.20
N ASP A 309 1.14 17.45 -12.95
CA ASP A 309 2.11 17.38 -11.84
C ASP A 309 3.13 16.27 -12.08
N ALA A 310 2.66 15.07 -12.45
CA ALA A 310 3.52 13.94 -12.79
C ALA A 310 4.47 14.27 -13.97
N LYS A 311 3.95 14.89 -15.04
CA LYS A 311 4.77 15.37 -16.16
C LYS A 311 5.85 16.34 -15.69
N ASN A 312 5.49 17.34 -14.87
CA ASN A 312 6.40 18.37 -14.36
C ASN A 312 7.48 17.80 -13.44
N LYS A 313 7.13 16.78 -12.64
CA LYS A 313 8.06 16.04 -11.77
C LYS A 313 8.94 15.05 -12.54
N GLY A 314 8.66 14.82 -13.82
CA GLY A 314 9.39 13.84 -14.62
C GLY A 314 8.96 12.40 -14.38
N TYR A 315 7.83 12.17 -13.76
CA TYR A 315 7.28 10.82 -13.55
C TYR A 315 6.93 10.16 -14.88
N VAL A 316 6.90 8.85 -14.89
CA VAL A 316 6.49 8.03 -16.01
C VAL A 316 5.03 7.66 -15.89
N MET A 317 4.34 7.51 -17.00
CA MET A 317 2.89 7.32 -17.01
C MET A 317 2.48 6.26 -18.02
N THR A 318 1.49 5.47 -17.65
CA THR A 318 0.81 4.49 -18.51
C THR A 318 -0.70 4.63 -18.37
N ALA A 319 -1.44 4.15 -19.34
CA ALA A 319 -2.89 4.16 -19.33
C ALA A 319 -3.46 2.83 -19.81
N GLY A 320 -4.51 2.34 -19.15
CA GLY A 320 -5.21 1.11 -19.53
C GLY A 320 -6.62 1.40 -20.02
N THR A 321 -6.96 0.85 -21.19
CA THR A 321 -8.32 0.97 -21.72
C THR A 321 -9.31 0.12 -20.92
N SER A 322 -10.58 0.52 -20.96
CA SER A 322 -11.65 -0.32 -20.41
C SER A 322 -11.74 -1.65 -21.16
N ALA A 323 -12.05 -2.70 -20.43
CA ALA A 323 -12.39 -3.99 -21.01
C ALA A 323 -13.86 -4.10 -21.46
N ASP A 324 -14.67 -3.05 -21.23
CA ASP A 324 -16.10 -3.03 -21.56
C ASP A 324 -16.35 -2.76 -23.03
N VAL A 325 -16.28 -3.83 -23.83
CA VAL A 325 -16.56 -3.78 -25.27
C VAL A 325 -18.08 -3.69 -25.60
N TYR A 326 -18.95 -3.94 -24.65
CA TYR A 326 -20.41 -3.94 -24.88
C TYR A 326 -21.01 -2.53 -24.86
N ASN A 327 -20.49 -1.67 -24.00
CA ASN A 327 -21.01 -0.32 -23.82
C ASN A 327 -20.15 0.77 -24.47
N LEU A 328 -18.91 0.42 -24.87
CA LEU A 328 -17.97 1.34 -25.47
C LEU A 328 -17.48 0.82 -26.83
N PRO A 329 -17.55 1.64 -27.89
CA PRO A 329 -17.07 1.25 -29.23
C PRO A 329 -15.53 1.40 -29.31
N ILE A 330 -14.80 0.69 -28.44
CA ILE A 330 -13.35 0.82 -28.30
C ILE A 330 -12.63 0.41 -29.58
N GLU A 331 -12.99 -0.78 -30.13
CA GLU A 331 -12.37 -1.32 -31.36
C GLU A 331 -12.73 -0.50 -32.60
N GLU A 332 -13.95 0.04 -32.69
CA GLU A 332 -14.38 0.92 -33.77
C GLU A 332 -13.56 2.21 -33.83
N MET A 333 -13.04 2.62 -32.67
CA MET A 333 -12.16 3.78 -32.54
C MET A 333 -10.69 3.46 -32.77
N GLY A 334 -10.34 2.23 -33.15
CA GLY A 334 -8.97 1.79 -33.38
C GLY A 334 -8.16 1.50 -32.12
N LEU A 335 -8.84 1.38 -30.96
CA LEU A 335 -8.21 1.04 -29.68
C LEU A 335 -8.43 -0.44 -29.34
N ALA A 336 -7.50 -1.02 -28.59
CA ALA A 336 -7.67 -2.38 -28.06
C ALA A 336 -8.33 -2.35 -26.68
N PRO A 337 -9.33 -3.19 -26.38
CA PRO A 337 -9.95 -3.27 -25.07
C PRO A 337 -9.04 -3.98 -24.07
N GLY A 338 -9.08 -3.57 -22.80
CA GLY A 338 -8.28 -4.17 -21.72
C GLY A 338 -6.77 -4.12 -21.98
N HIS A 339 -6.31 -3.10 -22.67
CA HIS A 339 -4.94 -3.00 -23.19
C HIS A 339 -4.19 -1.82 -22.57
N ALA A 340 -2.89 -2.00 -22.32
CA ALA A 340 -2.04 -0.97 -21.73
C ALA A 340 -1.29 -0.17 -22.81
N TYR A 341 -1.27 1.14 -22.62
CA TYR A 341 -0.62 2.13 -23.48
C TYR A 341 0.42 2.93 -22.71
N THR A 342 1.49 3.34 -23.39
CA THR A 342 2.41 4.35 -22.87
C THR A 342 1.78 5.73 -23.00
N VAL A 343 1.83 6.56 -21.94
CA VAL A 343 1.53 7.99 -22.04
C VAL A 343 2.83 8.73 -22.29
N LEU A 344 2.98 9.24 -23.52
CA LEU A 344 4.21 9.91 -23.94
C LEU A 344 4.26 11.37 -23.48
N ASP A 345 3.15 12.11 -23.63
CA ASP A 345 3.11 13.54 -23.28
C ASP A 345 1.67 14.06 -23.11
N LEU A 346 1.56 15.26 -22.56
CA LEU A 346 0.32 16.00 -22.35
C LEU A 346 0.44 17.39 -22.95
N HIS A 347 -0.59 17.83 -23.67
CA HIS A 347 -0.61 19.12 -24.33
C HIS A 347 -1.92 19.87 -24.09
N VAL A 348 -1.86 21.18 -24.22
CA VAL A 348 -3.03 22.02 -24.42
C VAL A 348 -2.87 22.67 -25.80
N ILE A 349 -3.70 22.27 -26.76
CA ILE A 349 -3.63 22.70 -28.15
C ILE A 349 -4.93 23.45 -28.47
N ASN A 350 -4.81 24.73 -28.82
CA ASN A 350 -5.96 25.62 -29.09
C ASN A 350 -7.01 25.65 -27.97
N GLY A 351 -6.56 25.50 -26.71
CA GLY A 351 -7.44 25.47 -25.54
C GLY A 351 -8.03 24.08 -25.21
N GLU A 352 -7.82 23.07 -26.04
CA GLU A 352 -8.22 21.70 -25.78
C GLU A 352 -7.11 20.89 -25.13
N LYS A 353 -7.47 20.09 -24.10
CA LYS A 353 -6.57 19.13 -23.44
C LYS A 353 -6.38 17.91 -24.36
N VAL A 354 -5.14 17.52 -24.61
CA VAL A 354 -4.77 16.45 -25.56
C VAL A 354 -3.71 15.56 -24.92
N VAL A 355 -3.88 14.26 -25.01
CA VAL A 355 -2.93 13.24 -24.51
C VAL A 355 -2.24 12.61 -25.71
N ARG A 356 -0.90 12.47 -25.66
CA ARG A 356 -0.10 11.71 -26.62
C ARG A 356 0.19 10.33 -26.05
N LEU A 357 -0.20 9.29 -26.78
CA LEU A 357 -0.15 7.90 -26.36
C LEU A 357 0.61 7.05 -27.38
N ARG A 358 1.11 5.90 -26.94
CA ARG A 358 1.70 4.91 -27.81
C ARG A 358 1.17 3.51 -27.50
N ASN A 359 0.72 2.83 -28.54
CA ASN A 359 0.37 1.41 -28.53
C ASN A 359 1.67 0.57 -28.62
N PRO A 360 1.96 -0.31 -27.62
CA PRO A 360 3.15 -1.16 -27.67
C PRO A 360 3.16 -2.17 -28.83
N TRP A 361 2.05 -2.35 -29.54
CA TRP A 361 2.03 -3.14 -30.78
C TRP A 361 2.88 -2.52 -31.89
N GLY A 362 3.23 -1.22 -31.77
CA GLY A 362 3.93 -0.50 -32.83
C GLY A 362 3.06 -0.19 -34.05
N ASN A 363 1.76 -0.34 -33.92
CA ASN A 363 0.69 0.00 -34.86
C ASN A 363 -0.66 0.02 -34.13
N GLY A 364 -1.76 0.31 -34.83
CA GLY A 364 -3.10 0.38 -34.23
C GLY A 364 -3.26 1.70 -33.45
N GLU A 365 -3.87 2.67 -34.10
CA GLU A 365 -4.00 4.03 -33.60
C GLU A 365 -5.46 4.47 -33.50
N TYR A 366 -5.70 5.33 -32.55
CA TYR A 366 -6.98 5.99 -32.36
C TYR A 366 -7.43 6.78 -33.60
N SER A 367 -8.73 6.74 -33.91
CA SER A 367 -9.31 7.32 -35.14
C SER A 367 -10.22 8.54 -34.92
N GLY A 368 -10.36 9.05 -33.70
CA GLY A 368 -11.26 10.18 -33.37
C GLY A 368 -10.58 11.55 -33.47
N ASP A 369 -11.07 12.49 -32.68
CA ASP A 369 -10.54 13.85 -32.61
C ASP A 369 -9.11 13.89 -32.11
N TRP A 370 -8.27 14.70 -32.79
CA TRP A 370 -6.81 14.75 -32.60
C TRP A 370 -6.05 13.50 -33.03
N SER A 371 -6.69 12.48 -33.61
CA SER A 371 -5.97 11.39 -34.31
C SER A 371 -5.12 11.96 -35.46
N ASP A 372 -4.22 11.16 -36.01
CA ASP A 372 -3.32 11.54 -37.10
C ASP A 372 -4.06 12.03 -38.34
N SER A 373 -5.24 11.53 -38.60
CA SER A 373 -6.14 11.91 -39.71
C SER A 373 -7.08 13.07 -39.37
N SER A 374 -7.08 13.57 -38.13
CA SER A 374 -8.03 14.59 -37.69
C SER A 374 -7.85 15.92 -38.42
N LYS A 375 -8.98 16.55 -38.76
CA LYS A 375 -9.01 17.87 -39.39
C LYS A 375 -8.60 19.02 -38.45
N LYS A 376 -8.45 18.76 -37.16
CA LYS A 376 -7.95 19.74 -36.16
C LYS A 376 -6.48 20.10 -36.36
N TRP A 377 -5.72 19.26 -37.04
CA TRP A 377 -4.32 19.47 -37.32
C TRP A 377 -4.09 20.44 -38.46
N THR A 378 -3.45 21.58 -38.19
CA THR A 378 -2.84 22.42 -39.21
C THR A 378 -1.39 21.97 -39.48
N GLU A 379 -0.83 22.32 -40.63
CA GLU A 379 0.56 21.97 -40.96
C GLU A 379 1.57 22.53 -39.92
N GLU A 380 1.25 23.69 -39.34
CA GLU A 380 2.06 24.30 -38.28
C GLU A 380 2.02 23.45 -36.99
N LEU A 381 0.80 22.99 -36.59
CA LEU A 381 0.65 22.15 -35.42
C LEU A 381 1.31 20.79 -35.62
N LYS A 382 1.15 20.16 -36.79
CA LYS A 382 1.83 18.92 -37.12
C LYS A 382 3.34 19.02 -36.94
N LYS A 383 3.93 20.08 -37.51
CA LYS A 383 5.36 20.35 -37.38
C LYS A 383 5.76 20.60 -35.92
N LYS A 384 4.95 21.39 -35.19
CA LYS A 384 5.24 21.80 -33.80
C LYS A 384 5.24 20.59 -32.84
N TYR A 385 4.30 19.68 -33.00
CA TYR A 385 4.12 18.55 -32.13
C TYR A 385 4.71 17.22 -32.68
N GLY A 386 5.35 17.28 -33.85
CA GLY A 386 6.03 16.13 -34.45
C GLY A 386 5.07 15.01 -34.88
N LEU A 387 3.85 15.39 -35.34
CA LEU A 387 2.88 14.42 -35.80
C LEU A 387 3.40 13.63 -37.00
N SER A 388 3.52 12.32 -36.88
CA SER A 388 3.79 11.37 -37.95
C SER A 388 2.45 10.87 -38.47
N LYS A 389 2.30 10.77 -39.80
CA LYS A 389 1.13 10.11 -40.43
C LYS A 389 1.38 8.62 -40.66
N LYS A 390 2.31 8.01 -39.98
CA LYS A 390 2.63 6.60 -40.07
C LYS A 390 1.81 5.86 -39.04
N ASN A 391 1.28 4.72 -39.37
CA ASN A 391 0.70 3.80 -38.41
C ASN A 391 1.86 3.12 -37.65
N ASP A 392 2.47 3.85 -36.72
CA ASP A 392 3.63 3.43 -35.92
C ASP A 392 3.29 3.23 -34.45
N GLY A 393 2.01 3.38 -34.10
CA GLY A 393 1.45 3.21 -32.78
C GLY A 393 1.44 4.48 -31.91
N ASP A 394 2.05 5.57 -32.38
CA ASP A 394 2.08 6.87 -31.69
C ASP A 394 0.93 7.75 -32.19
N PHE A 395 0.05 8.17 -31.33
CA PHE A 395 -1.12 8.97 -31.67
C PHE A 395 -1.48 10.00 -30.60
N PHE A 396 -2.26 10.98 -31.02
CA PHE A 396 -2.85 11.97 -30.13
C PHE A 396 -4.35 11.69 -29.97
N MET A 397 -4.87 12.04 -28.78
CA MET A 397 -6.28 11.87 -28.43
C MET A 397 -6.76 13.04 -27.59
N GLY A 398 -7.98 13.52 -27.87
CA GLY A 398 -8.65 14.48 -26.99
C GLY A 398 -8.91 13.93 -25.61
N TYR A 399 -8.73 14.75 -24.57
CA TYR A 399 -8.88 14.30 -23.18
C TYR A 399 -10.28 13.81 -22.83
N ASP A 400 -11.33 14.37 -23.46
CA ASP A 400 -12.69 13.90 -23.22
C ASP A 400 -12.93 12.47 -23.75
N ASP A 401 -12.31 12.11 -24.87
CA ASP A 401 -12.32 10.72 -25.37
C ASP A 401 -11.40 9.81 -24.55
N TYR A 402 -10.27 10.33 -24.06
CA TYR A 402 -9.44 9.62 -23.10
C TYR A 402 -10.25 9.19 -21.86
N LEU A 403 -11.01 10.11 -21.25
CA LEU A 403 -11.87 9.83 -20.11
C LEU A 403 -13.03 8.86 -20.42
N LYS A 404 -13.34 8.67 -21.70
CA LYS A 404 -14.39 7.74 -22.13
C LYS A 404 -13.88 6.32 -22.30
N PHE A 405 -12.68 6.16 -22.86
CA PHE A 405 -12.16 4.87 -23.26
C PHE A 405 -11.17 4.24 -22.29
N TYR A 406 -10.48 5.05 -21.50
CA TYR A 406 -9.52 4.55 -20.50
C TYR A 406 -10.18 4.42 -19.12
N ALA A 407 -9.78 3.38 -18.39
CA ALA A 407 -10.32 3.05 -17.08
C ALA A 407 -9.31 3.30 -15.94
N VAL A 408 -8.03 3.19 -16.25
CA VAL A 408 -6.97 3.27 -15.24
C VAL A 408 -5.75 4.00 -15.78
N MET A 409 -5.06 4.69 -14.90
CA MET A 409 -3.78 5.33 -15.15
C MET A 409 -2.75 4.88 -14.12
N GLY A 410 -1.54 4.52 -14.58
CA GLY A 410 -0.40 4.20 -13.74
C GLY A 410 0.60 5.36 -13.71
N PHE A 411 1.13 5.64 -12.52
CA PHE A 411 2.16 6.64 -12.28
C PHE A 411 3.37 5.98 -11.63
N GLY A 412 4.53 6.01 -12.27
CA GLY A 412 5.80 5.64 -11.66
C GLY A 412 6.52 6.91 -11.17
N LYS A 413 6.66 7.06 -9.86
CA LYS A 413 7.26 8.25 -9.20
C LYS A 413 8.79 8.20 -9.26
N LEU A 414 9.31 8.15 -10.48
CA LEU A 414 10.73 8.04 -10.75
C LEU A 414 11.46 9.36 -10.48
N HIS A 415 12.57 9.28 -9.76
CA HIS A 415 13.51 10.37 -9.53
C HIS A 415 14.92 9.90 -9.91
N GLN A 416 15.56 10.56 -10.88
CA GLN A 416 16.85 10.13 -11.39
C GLN A 416 18.03 10.32 -10.42
N ASP A 417 17.88 11.28 -9.50
CA ASP A 417 18.88 11.66 -8.49
C ASP A 417 18.67 10.99 -7.13
N PHE A 418 17.63 10.18 -6.98
CA PHE A 418 17.35 9.48 -5.73
C PHE A 418 18.21 8.23 -5.60
N GLN A 419 18.42 7.84 -4.36
CA GLN A 419 19.14 6.64 -3.98
C GLN A 419 18.32 5.85 -2.97
N THR A 420 18.48 4.54 -2.98
CA THR A 420 17.80 3.63 -2.07
C THR A 420 18.70 3.14 -0.97
N ARG A 421 18.22 3.16 0.25
CA ARG A 421 18.74 2.41 1.38
C ARG A 421 17.79 1.27 1.69
N VAL A 422 18.33 0.10 2.00
CA VAL A 422 17.55 -1.09 2.29
C VAL A 422 17.95 -1.71 3.61
N ILE A 423 16.96 -2.22 4.33
CA ILE A 423 17.16 -3.10 5.48
C ILE A 423 16.33 -4.38 5.28
N ARG A 424 16.97 -5.53 5.51
CA ARG A 424 16.32 -6.83 5.46
C ARG A 424 15.78 -7.19 6.83
N ILE A 425 14.52 -7.60 6.90
CA ILE A 425 13.90 -8.22 8.06
C ILE A 425 13.85 -9.73 7.82
N GLU A 426 14.60 -10.48 8.61
CA GLU A 426 14.73 -11.92 8.44
C GLU A 426 13.50 -12.67 8.97
N LYS A 427 13.27 -13.91 8.52
CA LYS A 427 12.10 -14.73 8.87
C LYS A 427 11.75 -14.76 10.35
N LYS A 428 12.73 -14.92 11.23
CA LYS A 428 12.52 -14.98 12.70
C LYS A 428 12.21 -13.63 13.32
N GLU A 429 12.55 -12.54 12.68
CA GLU A 429 12.23 -11.18 13.11
C GLU A 429 10.87 -10.75 12.57
N ALA A 430 10.51 -11.22 11.37
CA ALA A 430 9.27 -10.88 10.68
C ALA A 430 7.97 -11.45 11.30
N ILE A 431 8.07 -12.12 12.45
CA ILE A 431 6.90 -12.62 13.19
C ILE A 431 6.34 -11.60 14.20
N GLN A 432 6.91 -10.41 14.26
CA GLN A 432 6.48 -9.33 15.16
C GLN A 432 6.64 -7.97 14.50
N CYS A 433 5.90 -6.99 15.00
CA CYS A 433 6.07 -5.61 14.59
C CYS A 433 7.52 -5.16 14.79
N GLN A 434 8.13 -4.64 13.75
CA GLN A 434 9.48 -4.10 13.78
C GLN A 434 9.44 -2.59 13.96
N VAL A 435 10.41 -2.05 14.67
CA VAL A 435 10.64 -0.62 14.82
C VAL A 435 11.97 -0.27 14.17
N LEU A 436 11.89 0.49 13.09
CA LEU A 436 13.06 0.98 12.38
C LEU A 436 13.28 2.45 12.74
N LYS A 437 14.52 2.80 13.09
CA LYS A 437 14.95 4.19 13.20
C LYS A 437 15.24 4.71 11.80
N VAL A 438 14.76 5.92 11.50
CA VAL A 438 14.90 6.62 10.21
C VAL A 438 15.63 7.93 10.48
N ASP A 439 16.89 8.02 10.07
CA ASP A 439 17.69 9.24 10.27
C ASP A 439 17.78 10.04 8.97
N VAL A 440 17.18 11.23 8.97
CA VAL A 440 17.12 12.16 7.84
C VAL A 440 18.19 13.24 8.01
N PRO A 441 19.17 13.37 7.09
CA PRO A 441 20.32 14.23 7.30
C PRO A 441 20.10 15.72 7.01
N LYS A 442 19.02 16.09 6.31
CA LYS A 442 18.71 17.44 5.85
C LYS A 442 17.25 17.79 6.07
N ASN A 443 16.92 19.08 6.04
CA ASN A 443 15.54 19.54 6.00
C ASN A 443 14.95 19.39 4.59
N ASN A 444 13.62 19.25 4.53
CA ASN A 444 12.83 19.23 3.30
C ASN A 444 13.25 18.10 2.34
N VAL A 445 13.39 16.88 2.84
CA VAL A 445 13.75 15.69 2.07
C VAL A 445 12.48 14.91 1.74
N LEU A 446 12.10 14.90 0.46
CA LEU A 446 11.07 13.98 -0.03
C LEU A 446 11.57 12.54 0.13
N THR A 447 10.85 11.75 0.89
CA THR A 447 11.27 10.40 1.30
C THR A 447 10.14 9.43 1.04
N TYR A 448 10.43 8.36 0.32
CA TYR A 448 9.57 7.20 0.14
C TYR A 448 10.07 6.08 1.05
N LEU A 449 9.32 5.79 2.10
CA LEU A 449 9.56 4.64 2.96
C LEU A 449 8.71 3.49 2.46
N GLN A 450 9.36 2.43 1.98
CA GLN A 450 8.68 1.38 1.22
C GLN A 450 8.91 0.02 1.88
N LEU A 451 7.88 -0.84 1.87
CA LEU A 451 7.98 -2.22 2.31
C LEU A 451 7.67 -3.15 1.14
N TYR A 452 8.55 -4.11 0.94
CA TYR A 452 8.42 -5.16 -0.08
C TYR A 452 8.28 -6.52 0.57
N GLN A 453 7.14 -7.16 0.42
CA GLN A 453 6.99 -8.58 0.68
C GLN A 453 7.34 -9.39 -0.58
N LYS A 454 7.46 -10.71 -0.47
CA LYS A 454 7.78 -11.55 -1.63
C LYS A 454 6.68 -11.42 -2.68
N ASN A 455 7.09 -11.12 -3.92
CA ASN A 455 6.17 -11.09 -5.06
C ASN A 455 5.76 -12.52 -5.44
N PRO A 456 4.46 -12.87 -5.41
CA PRO A 456 3.99 -14.21 -5.71
C PRO A 456 4.20 -14.62 -7.18
N ARG A 457 4.31 -13.66 -8.11
CA ARG A 457 4.62 -13.95 -9.52
C ARG A 457 6.06 -14.35 -9.74
N ILE A 458 6.98 -13.87 -8.90
CA ILE A 458 8.41 -14.11 -9.07
C ILE A 458 8.78 -15.45 -8.44
N ILE A 459 8.92 -16.47 -9.26
CA ILE A 459 9.28 -17.83 -8.87
C ILE A 459 10.80 -17.91 -8.71
N LEU A 460 11.31 -17.38 -7.63
CA LEU A 460 12.73 -17.55 -7.27
C LEU A 460 12.96 -18.95 -6.70
N ASN A 461 13.34 -19.91 -7.54
CA ASN A 461 14.00 -21.19 -7.18
C ASN A 461 13.37 -22.10 -6.10
N ASP A 462 12.32 -21.73 -5.41
CA ASP A 462 11.72 -22.55 -4.36
C ASP A 462 10.35 -23.16 -4.73
N GLY A 463 9.80 -22.81 -5.90
CA GLY A 463 8.59 -23.38 -6.43
C GLY A 463 7.33 -23.16 -5.59
N THR A 464 7.42 -22.34 -4.56
CA THR A 464 6.28 -22.07 -3.68
C THR A 464 5.53 -20.83 -4.15
N TYR A 465 4.30 -21.04 -4.59
CA TYR A 465 3.32 -19.96 -4.75
C TYR A 465 3.01 -19.32 -3.40
N GLN A 466 2.90 -18.01 -3.36
CA GLN A 466 2.52 -17.28 -2.17
C GLN A 466 1.47 -16.22 -2.48
N SER A 467 0.42 -16.21 -1.69
CA SER A 467 -0.44 -15.03 -1.61
C SER A 467 0.25 -13.93 -0.79
N THR A 468 0.03 -12.69 -1.18
CA THR A 468 0.41 -11.54 -0.36
C THR A 468 -0.45 -11.48 0.91
N VAL A 469 0.16 -11.06 2.00
CA VAL A 469 -0.51 -10.92 3.28
C VAL A 469 -0.63 -9.45 3.66
N LEU A 470 -1.54 -9.14 4.58
CA LEU A 470 -1.69 -7.79 5.10
C LEU A 470 -0.37 -7.29 5.69
N CYS A 471 0.08 -6.14 5.22
CA CYS A 471 1.24 -5.44 5.74
C CYS A 471 0.92 -3.99 6.03
N TYR A 472 1.72 -3.35 6.88
CA TYR A 472 1.57 -1.94 7.17
C TYR A 472 2.90 -1.24 7.45
N LEU A 473 2.89 0.06 7.22
CA LEU A 473 3.90 1.02 7.63
C LEU A 473 3.23 2.13 8.43
N ILE A 474 3.80 2.51 9.57
CA ILE A 474 3.34 3.64 10.38
C ILE A 474 4.56 4.49 10.72
N LEU A 475 4.59 5.71 10.20
CA LEU A 475 5.65 6.68 10.45
C LEU A 475 5.28 7.56 11.65
N VAL A 476 6.21 7.70 12.57
CA VAL A 476 6.08 8.54 13.76
C VAL A 476 7.29 9.45 13.92
N ASP A 477 7.10 10.59 14.60
CA ASP A 477 8.18 11.51 14.93
C ASP A 477 9.09 10.99 16.06
N SER A 478 10.10 11.76 16.44
CA SER A 478 11.01 11.43 17.55
C SER A 478 10.35 11.32 18.92
N LYS A 479 9.11 11.80 19.06
CA LYS A 479 8.28 11.69 20.27
C LYS A 479 7.21 10.62 20.15
N PHE A 480 7.27 9.81 19.07
CA PHE A 480 6.31 8.77 18.70
C PHE A 480 4.88 9.29 18.41
N ASN A 481 4.75 10.55 17.99
CA ASN A 481 3.48 11.07 17.48
C ASN A 481 3.28 10.60 16.05
N TYR A 482 2.05 10.26 15.69
CA TYR A 482 1.67 9.81 14.35
C TYR A 482 1.92 10.89 13.29
N ILE A 483 2.53 10.49 12.19
CA ILE A 483 2.74 11.32 10.99
C ILE A 483 1.87 10.79 9.87
N ASP A 484 2.15 9.59 9.36
CA ASP A 484 1.42 8.96 8.26
C ASP A 484 1.49 7.44 8.33
N SER A 485 0.65 6.76 7.54
CA SER A 485 0.64 5.30 7.47
C SER A 485 0.02 4.77 6.18
N MET A 486 0.42 3.56 5.81
CA MET A 486 -0.14 2.79 4.71
C MET A 486 -0.32 1.34 5.12
N SER A 487 -1.42 0.72 4.70
CA SER A 487 -1.67 -0.71 4.90
C SER A 487 -2.47 -1.32 3.76
N THR A 488 -2.05 -2.46 3.29
CA THR A 488 -2.76 -3.23 2.25
C THR A 488 -2.19 -4.64 2.17
N LYS A 489 -2.81 -5.50 1.37
CA LYS A 489 -2.27 -6.82 0.98
C LYS A 489 -1.38 -6.76 -0.27
N ASP A 490 -1.05 -5.58 -0.78
CA ASP A 490 -0.22 -5.44 -1.96
C ASP A 490 1.24 -5.89 -1.68
N MET A 491 1.94 -6.28 -2.70
CA MET A 491 3.35 -6.72 -2.61
C MET A 491 4.29 -5.60 -2.16
N HIS A 492 3.91 -4.37 -2.46
CA HIS A 492 4.68 -3.17 -2.26
C HIS A 492 3.79 -2.07 -1.70
N ILE A 493 4.17 -1.51 -0.56
CA ILE A 493 3.48 -0.39 0.07
C ILE A 493 4.46 0.74 0.38
N CYS A 494 3.96 1.96 0.44
CA CYS A 494 4.80 3.14 0.63
C CYS A 494 4.12 4.20 1.50
N VAL A 495 4.91 4.81 2.38
CA VAL A 495 4.63 6.11 3.01
C VAL A 495 5.49 7.15 2.32
N GLU A 496 4.87 8.17 1.74
CA GLU A 496 5.54 9.27 1.04
C GLU A 496 5.43 10.55 1.87
N GLU A 497 6.56 11.04 2.37
CA GLU A 497 6.59 12.23 3.23
C GLU A 497 7.78 13.13 2.97
N THR A 498 7.56 14.44 3.12
CA THR A 498 8.65 15.41 3.11
C THR A 498 9.13 15.69 4.53
N LEU A 499 10.29 15.12 4.86
CA LEU A 499 10.83 15.09 6.20
C LEU A 499 11.92 16.17 6.41
N ASN A 500 11.98 16.69 7.63
CA ASN A 500 13.07 17.58 8.06
C ASN A 500 14.23 16.78 8.67
N ALA A 501 15.40 17.41 8.79
CA ALA A 501 16.55 16.82 9.48
C ALA A 501 16.16 16.36 10.88
N GLY A 502 16.44 15.11 11.20
CA GLY A 502 16.10 14.52 12.48
C GLY A 502 15.91 13.02 12.45
N THR A 503 15.50 12.50 13.58
CA THR A 503 15.20 11.08 13.77
C THR A 503 13.70 10.87 13.79
N TYR A 504 13.25 9.87 13.03
CA TYR A 504 11.88 9.36 12.97
C TYR A 504 11.91 7.86 13.25
N TYR A 505 10.73 7.29 13.45
CA TYR A 505 10.60 5.85 13.62
C TYR A 505 9.52 5.32 12.69
N LEU A 506 9.78 4.15 12.13
CA LEU A 506 8.87 3.45 11.24
C LEU A 506 8.50 2.11 11.88
N LEU A 507 7.23 1.97 12.25
CA LEU A 507 6.69 0.68 12.67
C LEU A 507 6.26 -0.05 11.41
N CYS A 508 6.69 -1.29 11.26
CA CYS A 508 6.37 -2.11 10.09
C CYS A 508 6.12 -3.56 10.47
N ASP A 509 5.18 -4.18 9.80
CA ASP A 509 4.84 -5.58 9.98
C ASP A 509 4.28 -6.16 8.68
N VAL A 510 4.57 -7.43 8.46
CA VAL A 510 3.92 -8.28 7.48
C VAL A 510 3.29 -9.42 8.25
N ASN A 511 1.97 -9.53 8.18
CA ASN A 511 1.17 -10.31 9.11
C ASN A 511 1.31 -11.84 8.93
N TYR A 512 2.56 -12.33 8.86
CA TYR A 512 2.89 -13.75 8.70
C TYR A 512 2.41 -14.63 9.86
N ARG A 513 2.15 -14.05 11.04
CA ARG A 513 1.66 -14.78 12.22
C ARG A 513 0.32 -15.47 11.99
N TYR A 514 -0.47 -14.95 11.08
CA TYR A 514 -1.86 -15.34 10.87
C TYR A 514 -2.09 -16.01 9.51
N CYS A 515 -1.01 -16.27 8.76
CA CYS A 515 -1.07 -17.08 7.55
C CYS A 515 -1.11 -18.56 7.94
N ASN A 516 -2.26 -19.19 7.78
CA ASN A 516 -2.54 -20.57 8.21
C ASN A 516 -1.78 -21.63 7.41
N GLU A 517 -0.86 -21.32 6.51
CA GLU A 517 -0.33 -22.32 5.60
C GLU A 517 1.20 -22.36 5.55
N ASN A 518 1.69 -23.50 5.92
CA ASN A 518 2.96 -24.11 5.51
C ASN A 518 4.10 -23.18 5.07
N GLY A 519 4.69 -22.47 6.02
CA GLY A 519 6.04 -21.96 5.83
C GLY A 519 6.19 -20.73 4.95
N THR A 520 5.19 -19.91 4.79
CA THR A 520 5.15 -18.76 3.88
C THR A 520 5.88 -17.50 4.37
N ASN A 521 6.40 -17.47 5.58
CA ASN A 521 7.23 -16.37 6.04
C ASN A 521 8.60 -16.39 5.34
N HIS A 522 8.87 -15.43 4.47
CA HIS A 522 10.15 -15.25 3.79
C HIS A 522 10.99 -14.11 4.34
N GLY A 523 10.50 -13.41 5.36
CA GLY A 523 10.99 -12.10 5.72
C GLY A 523 10.53 -11.06 4.68
N TYR A 524 10.98 -9.82 4.85
CA TYR A 524 10.64 -8.73 3.94
C TYR A 524 11.74 -7.68 3.93
N ASN A 525 11.71 -6.78 2.96
CA ASN A 525 12.64 -5.66 2.89
C ASN A 525 11.93 -4.34 3.13
N VAL A 526 12.61 -3.42 3.81
CA VAL A 526 12.16 -2.03 3.95
C VAL A 526 13.21 -1.13 3.33
N THR A 527 12.77 -0.19 2.50
CA THR A 527 13.67 0.74 1.82
C THR A 527 13.33 2.19 2.15
N ALA A 528 14.34 3.04 2.04
CA ALA A 528 14.17 4.49 2.01
C ALA A 528 14.73 5.00 0.68
N TYR A 529 13.87 5.50 -0.19
CA TYR A 529 14.20 6.08 -1.50
C TYR A 529 14.09 7.60 -1.41
N ALA A 530 15.19 8.30 -1.57
CA ALA A 530 15.28 9.74 -1.32
C ALA A 530 16.47 10.39 -2.07
N PRO A 531 16.50 11.74 -2.24
CA PRO A 531 17.61 12.45 -2.92
C PRO A 531 18.91 12.46 -2.11
N VAL A 532 18.87 12.01 -0.86
CA VAL A 532 20.01 11.88 0.05
C VAL A 532 19.93 10.57 0.81
N ALA A 533 21.06 10.11 1.34
CA ALA A 533 21.10 8.88 2.13
C ALA A 533 20.27 9.04 3.42
N VAL A 534 19.05 8.51 3.44
CA VAL A 534 18.23 8.35 4.63
C VAL A 534 18.59 7.01 5.25
N ASN A 535 19.15 7.02 6.46
CA ASN A 535 19.62 5.80 7.09
C ASN A 535 18.51 5.06 7.81
N LEU A 536 18.46 3.74 7.62
CA LEU A 536 17.57 2.83 8.31
C LEU A 536 18.36 1.95 9.27
N SER A 537 17.86 1.74 10.48
CA SER A 537 18.41 0.76 11.42
C SER A 537 17.29 0.10 12.23
N ASN A 538 17.38 -1.22 12.41
CA ASN A 538 16.43 -1.97 13.21
C ASN A 538 16.77 -1.81 14.70
N ILE A 539 15.84 -1.24 15.47
CA ILE A 539 16.00 -1.00 16.91
C ILE A 539 14.94 -1.75 17.72
N THR A 540 14.24 -2.70 17.13
CA THR A 540 13.13 -3.43 17.77
C THR A 540 13.51 -4.03 19.12
N SER A 541 14.72 -4.57 19.24
CA SER A 541 15.22 -5.15 20.51
C SER A 541 15.55 -4.12 21.60
N GLN A 542 15.59 -2.83 21.26
CA GLN A 542 16.00 -1.73 22.14
C GLN A 542 14.83 -0.93 22.67
N VAL A 543 13.65 -1.10 22.09
CA VAL A 543 12.45 -0.30 22.38
C VAL A 543 11.24 -1.19 22.65
N ASP A 544 10.27 -0.62 23.33
CA ASP A 544 8.96 -1.22 23.49
C ASP A 544 8.06 -0.86 22.31
N ALA A 545 7.99 -1.75 21.32
CA ALA A 545 7.18 -1.55 20.12
C ALA A 545 5.69 -1.37 20.43
N ASN A 546 5.18 -2.06 21.48
CA ASN A 546 3.79 -1.94 21.91
C ASN A 546 3.50 -0.55 22.46
N ALA A 547 4.37 -0.04 23.32
CA ALA A 547 4.23 1.31 23.89
C ALA A 547 4.28 2.39 22.78
N ILE A 548 5.15 2.22 21.77
CA ILE A 548 5.24 3.15 20.64
C ILE A 548 3.95 3.09 19.82
N MET A 549 3.47 1.89 19.48
CA MET A 549 2.22 1.70 18.75
C MET A 549 1.03 2.31 19.49
N GLN A 550 0.89 2.05 20.79
CA GLN A 550 -0.18 2.61 21.63
C GLN A 550 -0.16 4.14 21.57
N LYS A 551 1.01 4.75 21.72
CA LYS A 551 1.16 6.20 21.69
C LYS A 551 0.82 6.78 20.31
N ALA A 552 1.30 6.17 19.23
CA ALA A 552 1.00 6.58 17.87
C ALA A 552 -0.51 6.54 17.57
N MET A 553 -1.20 5.47 18.01
CA MET A 553 -2.64 5.31 17.79
C MET A 553 -3.47 6.27 18.65
N VAL A 554 -3.05 6.57 19.87
CA VAL A 554 -3.66 7.62 20.69
C VAL A 554 -3.57 8.97 19.99
N ASP A 555 -2.38 9.35 19.49
CA ASP A 555 -2.18 10.61 18.76
C ASP A 555 -2.97 10.66 17.45
N PHE A 556 -2.99 9.57 16.69
CA PHE A 556 -3.82 9.42 15.48
C PHE A 556 -5.30 9.69 15.79
N CYS A 557 -5.87 9.03 16.80
CA CYS A 557 -7.27 9.23 17.21
C CYS A 557 -7.54 10.67 17.60
N LYS A 558 -6.65 11.28 18.36
CA LYS A 558 -6.81 12.66 18.81
C LYS A 558 -6.82 13.67 17.66
N LYS A 559 -6.01 13.42 16.64
CA LYS A 559 -5.90 14.29 15.44
C LYS A 559 -7.06 14.10 14.46
N ASN A 560 -7.52 12.87 14.27
CA ASN A 560 -8.36 12.50 13.14
C ASN A 560 -9.81 12.13 13.49
N ILE A 561 -10.12 11.90 14.77
CA ILE A 561 -11.43 11.39 15.18
C ILE A 561 -12.13 12.39 16.11
N THR A 562 -13.39 12.67 15.81
CA THR A 562 -14.24 13.44 16.73
C THR A 562 -14.68 12.54 17.90
N PRO A 563 -14.39 12.88 19.14
CA PRO A 563 -14.71 12.03 20.29
C PRO A 563 -16.20 12.04 20.62
N THR A 564 -16.70 10.91 21.08
CA THR A 564 -17.95 10.84 21.82
C THR A 564 -17.70 11.31 23.25
N LYS A 565 -18.20 12.48 23.60
CA LYS A 565 -18.05 13.06 24.93
C LYS A 565 -18.94 12.32 25.92
N LYS A 566 -18.37 11.94 27.06
CA LYS A 566 -19.08 11.39 28.21
C LYS A 566 -19.16 12.44 29.34
N SER A 567 -19.98 12.18 30.35
CA SER A 567 -19.99 13.01 31.56
C SER A 567 -18.63 12.96 32.27
N ASN A 568 -18.37 13.95 33.14
CA ASN A 568 -17.19 13.98 34.00
C ASN A 568 -15.80 14.10 33.34
N GLY A 569 -15.73 14.69 32.14
CA GLY A 569 -14.46 14.93 31.44
C GLY A 569 -13.85 13.69 30.82
N LEU A 570 -14.66 12.73 30.42
CA LEU A 570 -14.27 11.52 29.72
C LEU A 570 -14.65 11.62 28.23
N ASN A 571 -13.74 11.24 27.36
CA ASN A 571 -13.94 11.18 25.90
C ASN A 571 -13.58 9.78 25.40
N ILE A 572 -14.36 9.30 24.41
CA ILE A 572 -14.07 8.05 23.68
C ILE A 572 -13.93 8.37 22.20
N TYR A 573 -12.83 7.96 21.60
CA TYR A 573 -12.54 8.06 20.19
C TYR A 573 -12.63 6.65 19.60
N THR A 574 -13.41 6.46 18.53
CA THR A 574 -13.56 5.17 17.89
C THR A 574 -13.23 5.31 16.40
N TYR A 575 -12.22 4.59 15.96
CA TYR A 575 -11.89 4.42 14.54
C TYR A 575 -12.32 3.01 14.13
N LYS A 576 -13.34 2.93 13.27
CA LYS A 576 -13.96 1.66 12.86
C LYS A 576 -13.56 1.20 11.46
N THR A 577 -12.96 2.09 10.66
CA THR A 577 -12.78 1.87 9.24
C THR A 577 -11.44 1.19 8.96
N TYR A 578 -11.49 0.03 8.34
CA TYR A 578 -10.33 -0.62 7.75
C TYR A 578 -10.06 0.03 6.40
N THR A 579 -9.27 1.08 6.39
CA THR A 579 -8.85 1.78 5.18
C THR A 579 -7.43 1.34 4.79
N LYS A 580 -6.97 1.75 3.61
CA LYS A 580 -5.55 1.61 3.23
C LYS A 580 -4.60 2.36 4.18
N GLN A 581 -5.11 3.22 5.06
CA GLN A 581 -4.29 3.96 6.03
C GLN A 581 -3.91 3.10 7.23
N LEU A 582 -4.88 2.48 7.90
CA LEU A 582 -4.63 1.64 9.08
C LEU A 582 -5.45 0.34 9.02
N PRO A 583 -4.83 -0.82 9.29
CA PRO A 583 -5.52 -2.10 9.28
C PRO A 583 -6.19 -2.44 10.61
N PHE A 584 -6.40 -1.45 11.47
CA PHE A 584 -6.87 -1.64 12.84
C PHE A 584 -8.22 -0.97 13.06
N MET A 585 -9.02 -1.55 13.96
CA MET A 585 -10.01 -0.81 14.72
C MET A 585 -9.34 -0.28 15.98
N ILE A 586 -9.59 0.98 16.33
CA ILE A 586 -8.96 1.62 17.48
C ILE A 586 -10.04 2.23 18.37
N ILE A 587 -10.01 1.91 19.66
CA ILE A 587 -10.83 2.58 20.67
C ILE A 587 -9.89 3.29 21.63
N SER A 588 -9.91 4.61 21.61
CA SER A 588 -9.07 5.44 22.48
C SER A 588 -9.91 6.15 23.52
N TYR A 589 -9.41 6.20 24.75
CA TYR A 589 -10.07 6.75 25.92
C TYR A 589 -9.25 7.90 26.48
N GLU A 590 -9.87 9.03 26.71
CA GLU A 590 -9.23 10.21 27.32
C GLU A 590 -9.93 10.58 28.61
N ASN A 591 -9.15 10.77 29.66
CA ASN A 591 -9.57 11.28 30.96
C ASN A 591 -9.01 12.68 31.17
N THR A 592 -9.85 13.69 31.03
CA THR A 592 -9.51 15.09 31.30
C THR A 592 -9.82 15.53 32.75
N SER A 593 -10.36 14.62 33.56
CA SER A 593 -10.72 14.86 34.98
C SER A 593 -9.54 14.63 35.92
N ASN A 594 -9.76 14.85 37.20
CA ASN A 594 -8.80 14.57 38.30
C ASN A 594 -9.07 13.22 39.00
N ASN A 595 -10.05 12.44 38.52
CA ASN A 595 -10.43 11.17 39.12
C ASN A 595 -9.78 9.99 38.36
N TYR A 596 -9.58 8.89 39.04
CA TYR A 596 -9.15 7.62 38.43
C TYR A 596 -10.33 6.87 37.84
N TYR A 597 -10.12 6.28 36.66
CA TYR A 597 -11.05 5.40 35.98
C TYR A 597 -10.33 4.17 35.49
N LYS A 598 -11.09 3.17 35.03
CA LYS A 598 -10.64 2.05 34.22
C LYS A 598 -11.50 1.91 33.00
N THR A 599 -10.90 1.48 31.89
CA THR A 599 -11.60 1.17 30.66
C THR A 599 -11.80 -0.33 30.58
N ILE A 600 -12.94 -0.75 30.04
CA ILE A 600 -13.24 -2.16 29.78
C ILE A 600 -13.65 -2.21 28.32
N SER A 601 -12.90 -2.97 27.52
CA SER A 601 -13.19 -3.21 26.10
C SER A 601 -13.37 -4.70 25.89
N GLU A 602 -14.52 -5.07 25.37
CA GLU A 602 -14.87 -6.44 25.04
C GLU A 602 -14.96 -6.58 23.53
N VAL A 603 -14.40 -7.63 22.98
CA VAL A 603 -14.45 -7.95 21.56
C VAL A 603 -15.17 -9.28 21.42
N ALA A 604 -16.32 -9.29 20.79
CA ALA A 604 -17.12 -10.46 20.55
C ALA A 604 -17.06 -10.87 19.08
N ALA A 605 -16.72 -12.12 18.77
CA ALA A 605 -16.80 -12.68 17.44
C ALA A 605 -17.78 -13.85 17.39
N LYS A 606 -18.52 -13.95 16.29
CA LYS A 606 -19.23 -15.18 15.93
C LYS A 606 -18.33 -15.98 14.99
N GLY A 607 -17.80 -17.10 15.42
CA GLY A 607 -16.97 -18.00 14.61
C GLY A 607 -15.55 -18.21 15.14
N GLU A 608 -14.71 -18.88 14.37
CA GLU A 608 -13.28 -19.05 14.67
C GLU A 608 -12.59 -17.70 14.78
N LYS A 609 -11.48 -17.61 15.54
CA LYS A 609 -10.75 -16.37 15.82
C LYS A 609 -10.50 -15.55 14.54
N SER A 610 -11.31 -14.52 14.34
CA SER A 610 -11.19 -13.62 13.20
C SER A 610 -10.49 -12.29 13.54
N PHE A 611 -10.12 -12.10 14.81
CA PHE A 611 -9.45 -10.88 15.30
C PHE A 611 -8.54 -11.17 16.49
N CYS A 612 -7.67 -10.23 16.84
CA CYS A 612 -6.96 -10.17 18.13
C CYS A 612 -6.89 -8.77 18.69
N ILE A 613 -6.67 -8.69 20.00
CA ILE A 613 -6.21 -7.46 20.64
C ILE A 613 -4.73 -7.35 20.35
N TYR A 614 -4.35 -6.29 19.62
CA TYR A 614 -3.04 -6.16 19.01
C TYR A 614 -2.16 -5.18 19.78
N CYS A 615 -0.90 -5.54 19.98
CA CYS A 615 0.09 -4.68 20.64
C CYS A 615 -0.38 -4.12 21.99
N ASP A 616 -0.96 -4.97 22.84
CA ASP A 616 -1.49 -4.56 24.14
C ASP A 616 -0.77 -5.26 25.31
N ASP A 617 -0.25 -4.50 26.27
CA ASP A 617 0.44 -5.03 27.44
C ASP A 617 -0.53 -5.58 28.50
N TYR A 618 -1.80 -5.21 28.45
CA TYR A 618 -2.85 -5.61 29.39
C TYR A 618 -3.62 -6.86 28.93
N ALA A 619 -3.42 -7.26 27.68
CA ALA A 619 -4.12 -8.40 27.09
C ALA A 619 -3.15 -9.28 26.28
N THR A 620 -3.52 -10.53 26.10
CA THR A 620 -2.91 -11.44 25.11
C THR A 620 -3.73 -11.42 23.82
N GLU A 621 -3.17 -11.92 22.73
CA GLU A 621 -3.88 -12.07 21.44
C GLU A 621 -5.14 -12.94 21.55
N ASP A 622 -5.21 -13.79 22.58
CA ASP A 622 -6.33 -14.70 22.83
C ASP A 622 -7.44 -14.10 23.72
N ASP A 623 -7.18 -12.95 24.34
CA ASP A 623 -8.14 -12.32 25.23
C ASP A 623 -9.25 -11.64 24.41
N THR A 624 -10.49 -11.83 24.86
CA THR A 624 -11.68 -11.16 24.30
C THR A 624 -12.08 -9.91 25.09
N GLU A 625 -11.46 -9.70 26.25
CA GLU A 625 -11.67 -8.52 27.10
C GLU A 625 -10.33 -7.94 27.53
N VAL A 626 -10.24 -6.62 27.52
CA VAL A 626 -9.11 -5.91 28.09
C VAL A 626 -9.57 -4.80 29.03
N THR A 627 -9.02 -4.81 30.24
CA THR A 627 -9.22 -3.77 31.24
C THR A 627 -7.93 -3.00 31.45
N LYS A 628 -7.97 -1.67 31.22
CA LYS A 628 -6.82 -0.77 31.37
C LYS A 628 -7.08 0.30 32.42
N PRO A 629 -6.07 0.72 33.18
CA PRO A 629 -6.18 1.91 34.01
C PRO A 629 -6.30 3.17 33.15
N LEU A 630 -7.08 4.13 33.60
CA LEU A 630 -7.22 5.44 33.00
C LEU A 630 -7.01 6.51 34.06
N PRO A 631 -5.76 6.82 34.43
CA PRO A 631 -5.41 7.81 35.44
C PRO A 631 -5.91 9.22 35.10
N PRO A 632 -5.89 10.15 36.08
CA PRO A 632 -6.16 11.56 35.82
C PRO A 632 -5.28 12.14 34.72
N LYS A 633 -5.87 12.96 33.82
CA LYS A 633 -5.15 13.66 32.75
C LYS A 633 -4.37 12.73 31.80
N SER A 634 -4.86 11.52 31.61
CA SER A 634 -4.22 10.49 30.78
C SER A 634 -5.08 10.06 29.61
N MET A 635 -4.46 9.32 28.71
CA MET A 635 -5.09 8.72 27.56
C MET A 635 -4.53 7.31 27.32
N THR A 636 -5.39 6.39 26.88
CA THR A 636 -5.01 5.01 26.51
C THR A 636 -5.84 4.56 25.32
N CYS A 637 -5.41 3.49 24.62
CA CYS A 637 -6.22 2.90 23.56
C CYS A 637 -6.17 1.37 23.58
N VAL A 638 -7.15 0.76 22.92
CA VAL A 638 -7.16 -0.65 22.55
C VAL A 638 -7.13 -0.73 21.04
N ILE A 639 -6.22 -1.54 20.50
CA ILE A 639 -6.00 -1.74 19.08
C ILE A 639 -6.47 -3.15 18.75
N ILE A 640 -7.37 -3.27 17.79
CA ILE A 640 -7.96 -4.55 17.40
C ILE A 640 -7.64 -4.79 15.95
N MET A 641 -6.96 -5.92 15.65
CA MET A 641 -6.64 -6.34 14.30
C MET A 641 -7.62 -7.43 13.87
N LYS A 642 -8.16 -7.31 12.65
CA LYS A 642 -9.01 -8.30 12.00
C LYS A 642 -8.16 -9.11 11.02
N TYR A 643 -8.28 -10.44 11.04
CA TYR A 643 -7.48 -11.33 10.19
C TYR A 643 -8.17 -11.77 8.92
N SER A 644 -9.49 -11.97 8.98
CA SER A 644 -10.27 -12.44 7.85
C SER A 644 -11.36 -11.45 7.47
N ASN A 645 -11.81 -11.53 6.24
CA ASN A 645 -12.96 -10.76 5.77
C ASN A 645 -14.28 -11.28 6.33
N SER A 646 -14.23 -12.39 7.10
CA SER A 646 -15.42 -12.99 7.66
C SER A 646 -15.78 -12.39 9.01
N SER A 647 -17.04 -12.33 9.19
CA SER A 647 -17.81 -12.27 10.42
C SER A 647 -17.98 -10.92 11.12
N ILE A 648 -19.21 -10.73 11.44
CA ILE A 648 -19.75 -9.77 12.39
C ILE A 648 -18.93 -9.86 13.67
N PHE A 649 -18.13 -8.85 13.95
CA PHE A 649 -17.59 -8.72 15.28
C PHE A 649 -18.18 -7.49 15.97
N GLY A 650 -18.62 -7.68 17.20
CA GLY A 650 -19.07 -6.60 18.06
C GLY A 650 -17.93 -6.16 18.97
N CYS A 651 -17.74 -4.87 19.13
CA CYS A 651 -16.89 -4.33 20.17
C CYS A 651 -17.72 -3.47 21.12
N SER A 652 -17.71 -3.81 22.40
CA SER A 652 -18.27 -2.96 23.45
C SER A 652 -17.16 -2.20 24.16
N SER A 653 -17.46 -0.98 24.60
CA SER A 653 -16.53 -0.14 25.34
C SER A 653 -17.21 0.56 26.48
N SER A 654 -16.65 0.48 27.69
CA SER A 654 -17.14 1.15 28.88
C SER A 654 -16.02 1.77 29.70
N ILE A 655 -16.37 2.75 30.52
CA ILE A 655 -15.47 3.38 31.49
C ILE A 655 -16.14 3.28 32.86
N ALA A 656 -15.42 2.74 33.85
CA ALA A 656 -15.87 2.63 35.21
C ALA A 656 -14.99 3.43 36.15
N GLY A 657 -15.54 3.88 37.28
CA GLY A 657 -14.75 4.50 38.35
C GLY A 657 -13.70 3.51 38.89
N SER A 658 -12.55 4.05 39.30
CA SER A 658 -11.42 3.28 39.86
C SER A 658 -10.71 4.06 40.92
N SER A 659 -9.82 3.41 41.65
CA SER A 659 -8.92 4.02 42.61
C SER A 659 -7.47 4.02 42.11
N GLU A 660 -6.62 4.85 42.67
CA GLU A 660 -5.19 4.83 42.40
C GLU A 660 -4.57 3.47 42.71
N GLN A 661 -5.02 2.84 43.80
CA GLN A 661 -4.54 1.50 44.17
C GLN A 661 -4.91 0.44 43.15
N GLU A 662 -6.15 0.46 42.62
CA GLU A 662 -6.60 -0.44 41.58
C GLU A 662 -5.84 -0.21 40.24
N ALA A 663 -5.60 1.06 39.89
CA ALA A 663 -4.78 1.39 38.73
C ALA A 663 -3.36 0.79 38.82
N ARG A 664 -2.70 0.95 39.98
CA ARG A 664 -1.37 0.37 40.25
C ARG A 664 -1.38 -1.17 40.19
N GLN A 665 -2.46 -1.82 40.62
CA GLN A 665 -2.63 -3.27 40.54
C GLN A 665 -2.75 -3.75 39.09
N LEU A 666 -3.52 -3.05 38.26
CA LEU A 666 -3.63 -3.33 36.82
C LEU A 666 -2.29 -3.19 36.12
N GLU A 667 -1.53 -2.11 36.41
CA GLU A 667 -0.17 -1.91 35.85
C GLU A 667 0.81 -3.01 36.28
N ALA A 668 0.75 -3.46 37.54
CA ALA A 668 1.59 -4.55 38.03
C ALA A 668 1.23 -5.90 37.37
N ALA A 669 -0.06 -6.15 37.13
CA ALA A 669 -0.54 -7.35 36.44
C ALA A 669 -0.09 -7.36 34.98
N ALA A 670 -0.14 -6.23 34.30
CA ALA A 670 0.31 -6.11 32.91
C ALA A 670 1.81 -6.42 32.77
N LYS A 671 2.65 -5.88 33.64
CA LYS A 671 4.11 -6.17 33.68
C LYS A 671 4.42 -7.67 33.84
N ASN A 672 3.55 -8.41 34.51
CA ASN A 672 3.69 -9.85 34.67
C ASN A 672 3.19 -10.63 33.42
N LYS A 673 2.13 -10.15 32.74
CA LYS A 673 1.66 -10.73 31.47
C LYS A 673 2.71 -10.53 30.36
N GLY A 674 3.32 -9.36 30.24
CA GLY A 674 4.37 -9.08 29.25
C GLY A 674 5.59 -10.02 29.37
N LYS A 675 5.98 -10.42 30.59
CA LYS A 675 7.07 -11.39 30.81
C LYS A 675 6.70 -12.82 30.38
N THR A 676 5.44 -13.21 30.46
CA THR A 676 4.95 -14.52 30.01
C THR A 676 4.85 -14.60 28.49
N ASN A 677 4.54 -13.51 27.81
CA ASN A 677 4.50 -13.45 26.34
C ASN A 677 5.90 -13.51 25.74
N ALA A 678 6.89 -12.85 26.31
CA ALA A 678 8.29 -12.92 25.86
C ALA A 678 8.89 -14.35 25.98
N ASN A 679 8.39 -15.17 26.91
CA ASN A 679 8.84 -16.55 27.08
C ASN A 679 8.08 -17.55 26.18
N LYS A 680 6.87 -17.22 25.70
CA LYS A 680 6.10 -18.10 24.78
C LYS A 680 6.61 -18.06 23.34
N THR A 681 7.27 -17.01 22.91
CA THR A 681 7.88 -16.89 21.58
C THR A 681 9.10 -17.80 21.37
N ASN A 682 9.63 -18.41 22.43
CA ASN A 682 10.80 -19.29 22.36
C ASN A 682 10.52 -20.79 22.40
N THR A 683 9.27 -21.22 22.54
CA THR A 683 8.94 -22.64 22.61
C THR A 683 7.64 -22.95 21.86
N ASN A 684 7.71 -23.12 20.55
CA ASN A 684 6.71 -23.89 19.82
C ASN A 684 7.37 -24.68 18.69
N THR A 685 7.95 -25.84 19.06
CA THR A 685 8.16 -26.96 18.15
C THR A 685 7.31 -28.11 18.66
N ASN A 686 6.37 -28.53 17.82
CA ASN A 686 5.67 -29.85 17.81
C ASN A 686 5.00 -30.35 19.09
N THR A 687 3.67 -30.43 19.05
CA THR A 687 2.97 -31.73 19.31
C THR A 687 1.54 -31.69 18.79
N ASN A 688 1.26 -32.60 17.86
CA ASN A 688 -0.08 -33.03 17.46
C ASN A 688 -0.66 -33.95 18.54
N LYS A 689 -1.94 -33.84 18.86
CA LYS A 689 -2.99 -34.85 18.97
C LYS A 689 -4.02 -34.55 20.05
N GLY A 690 -5.28 -34.72 19.68
CA GLY A 690 -6.33 -35.02 20.64
C GLY A 690 -7.73 -34.53 20.26
N THR A 691 -8.43 -35.33 19.49
CA THR A 691 -9.90 -35.31 19.30
C THR A 691 -10.67 -35.31 20.60
N THR A 692 -11.66 -34.40 20.75
CA THR A 692 -12.87 -34.74 21.55
C THR A 692 -14.09 -34.03 20.94
N ASN A 693 -15.06 -34.88 20.60
CA ASN A 693 -16.43 -34.50 20.23
C ASN A 693 -17.13 -33.80 21.39
N ASN A 694 -17.87 -32.75 21.12
CA ASN A 694 -19.05 -32.42 21.91
C ASN A 694 -20.17 -31.89 20.99
N ASN A 695 -21.25 -32.64 21.02
CA ASN A 695 -22.54 -32.39 20.40
C ASN A 695 -23.24 -31.18 21.02
N VAL A 696 -23.69 -30.23 20.19
CA VAL A 696 -24.75 -29.27 20.51
C VAL A 696 -25.85 -29.39 19.44
N PRO A 697 -27.12 -29.28 19.78
CA PRO A 697 -28.22 -29.69 18.89
C PRO A 697 -28.43 -28.74 17.72
N SER A 698 -28.67 -29.33 16.57
CA SER A 698 -28.93 -28.69 15.29
C SER A 698 -30.26 -27.94 15.25
N SER A 699 -30.24 -26.65 14.98
CA SER A 699 -31.26 -25.96 14.21
C SER A 699 -31.02 -26.23 12.74
N SER A 700 -32.08 -26.45 11.96
CA SER A 700 -32.08 -26.86 10.56
C SER A 700 -30.99 -26.24 9.72
N VAL A 701 -29.96 -27.00 9.38
CA VAL A 701 -28.88 -26.57 8.47
C VAL A 701 -29.48 -26.54 7.07
N ASP A 702 -29.48 -25.35 6.46
CA ASP A 702 -29.73 -25.22 5.04
C ASP A 702 -28.62 -26.00 4.30
N ASN A 703 -29.00 -26.98 3.50
CA ASN A 703 -28.06 -27.86 2.80
C ASN A 703 -27.43 -27.20 1.56
N ASN A 704 -27.76 -25.95 1.26
CA ASN A 704 -27.16 -25.26 0.12
C ASN A 704 -25.71 -24.86 0.44
N PRO A 705 -24.72 -25.31 -0.34
CA PRO A 705 -23.30 -25.07 -0.06
C PRO A 705 -22.90 -23.60 -0.01
N VAL A 706 -23.62 -22.69 -0.69
CA VAL A 706 -23.29 -21.25 -0.69
C VAL A 706 -23.33 -20.64 0.69
N PHE A 707 -24.25 -21.09 1.58
CA PHE A 707 -24.36 -20.57 2.95
C PHE A 707 -23.35 -21.21 3.93
N ARG A 708 -22.39 -22.01 3.42
CA ARG A 708 -21.24 -22.49 4.17
C ARG A 708 -20.00 -21.60 3.95
N GLU A 709 -20.06 -20.72 2.97
CA GLU A 709 -19.02 -19.70 2.71
C GLU A 709 -19.16 -18.55 3.72
N GLU A 710 -18.15 -17.69 3.76
CA GLU A 710 -18.18 -16.48 4.58
C GLU A 710 -19.13 -15.45 3.94
N GLY A 711 -20.08 -14.95 4.72
CA GLY A 711 -21.04 -13.93 4.27
C GLY A 711 -20.52 -12.51 4.49
N GLU A 712 -20.80 -11.63 3.57
CA GLU A 712 -20.46 -10.21 3.63
C GLU A 712 -21.73 -9.38 3.88
N GLU A 713 -21.69 -8.46 4.85
CA GLU A 713 -22.80 -7.56 5.14
C GLU A 713 -22.92 -6.52 4.03
N ILE A 714 -24.13 -6.31 3.53
CA ILE A 714 -24.42 -5.41 2.41
C ILE A 714 -25.33 -4.23 2.79
N ASP A 715 -25.77 -4.15 4.04
CA ASP A 715 -26.48 -3.01 4.60
C ASP A 715 -25.76 -2.45 5.85
N ASP A 716 -26.05 -1.19 6.19
CA ASP A 716 -25.38 -0.49 7.29
C ASP A 716 -25.72 -1.06 8.68
N ASP A 717 -26.81 -1.81 8.78
CA ASP A 717 -27.29 -2.40 10.04
C ASP A 717 -26.84 -3.87 10.22
N GLY A 718 -26.18 -4.45 9.22
CA GLY A 718 -25.66 -5.84 9.26
C GLY A 718 -26.74 -6.92 9.22
N TYR A 719 -27.93 -6.61 8.79
CA TYR A 719 -29.03 -7.59 8.69
C TYR A 719 -29.08 -8.28 7.33
N LEU A 720 -28.58 -7.67 6.29
CA LEU A 720 -28.56 -8.21 4.95
C LEU A 720 -27.15 -8.71 4.62
N VAL A 721 -27.00 -10.00 4.39
CA VAL A 721 -25.71 -10.66 4.21
C VAL A 721 -25.65 -11.34 2.85
N GLN A 722 -24.54 -11.12 2.13
CA GLN A 722 -24.19 -11.79 0.89
C GLN A 722 -23.21 -12.92 1.14
N TYR A 723 -23.39 -14.02 0.44
CA TYR A 723 -22.49 -15.17 0.38
C TYR A 723 -22.10 -15.42 -1.08
N LEU A 724 -20.85 -15.74 -1.34
CA LEU A 724 -20.34 -16.02 -2.67
C LEU A 724 -19.64 -17.36 -2.71
N LEU A 725 -20.11 -18.27 -3.56
CA LEU A 725 -19.47 -19.55 -3.83
C LEU A 725 -19.03 -19.60 -5.28
N GLN A 726 -17.75 -19.78 -5.54
CA GLN A 726 -17.22 -19.99 -6.86
C GLN A 726 -17.54 -21.40 -7.37
N GLY A 727 -18.13 -21.48 -8.54
CA GLY A 727 -18.42 -22.73 -9.24
C GLY A 727 -17.42 -22.98 -10.38
N ASN A 728 -17.60 -24.09 -11.07
CA ASN A 728 -16.80 -24.42 -12.25
C ASN A 728 -17.19 -23.53 -13.45
N ASN A 729 -16.26 -23.29 -14.38
CA ASN A 729 -16.49 -22.57 -15.64
C ASN A 729 -17.00 -21.12 -15.47
N ASN A 730 -16.31 -20.32 -14.67
CA ASN A 730 -16.65 -18.92 -14.45
C ASN A 730 -18.07 -18.69 -13.97
N SER A 731 -18.68 -19.65 -13.29
CA SER A 731 -19.96 -19.53 -12.64
C SER A 731 -19.80 -19.26 -11.15
N TYR A 732 -20.75 -18.51 -10.58
CA TYR A 732 -20.80 -18.19 -9.16
C TYR A 732 -22.21 -18.42 -8.65
N VAL A 733 -22.33 -18.76 -7.39
CA VAL A 733 -23.58 -18.82 -6.66
C VAL A 733 -23.59 -17.69 -5.64
N ILE A 734 -24.53 -16.78 -5.76
CA ILE A 734 -24.73 -15.69 -4.81
C ILE A 734 -25.84 -16.09 -3.87
N GLY A 735 -25.55 -16.21 -2.59
CA GLY A 735 -26.53 -16.37 -1.52
C GLY A 735 -26.84 -15.01 -0.89
N LEU A 736 -28.09 -14.73 -0.62
CA LEU A 736 -28.52 -13.57 0.13
C LEU A 736 -29.34 -14.01 1.33
N GLU A 737 -28.99 -13.49 2.49
CA GLU A 737 -29.67 -13.79 3.74
C GLU A 737 -30.10 -12.50 4.41
N ASN A 738 -31.40 -12.42 4.76
CA ASN A 738 -31.93 -11.35 5.57
C ASN A 738 -32.08 -11.83 7.02
N ASN A 739 -31.16 -11.40 7.86
CA ASN A 739 -31.13 -11.75 9.29
C ASN A 739 -31.97 -10.80 10.16
N GLY A 740 -32.53 -9.74 9.55
CA GLY A 740 -33.38 -8.75 10.22
C GLY A 740 -34.82 -9.20 10.41
N ASN A 741 -35.58 -8.31 11.00
CA ASN A 741 -37.04 -8.48 11.24
C ASN A 741 -37.87 -7.72 10.22
N TYR A 742 -37.26 -7.01 9.28
CA TYR A 742 -37.94 -6.20 8.24
C TYR A 742 -37.77 -6.84 6.87
N ASN A 743 -38.65 -6.53 5.96
CA ASN A 743 -38.51 -6.91 4.56
C ASN A 743 -37.66 -5.85 3.85
N TYR A 744 -36.85 -6.28 2.89
CA TYR A 744 -36.10 -5.38 2.01
C TYR A 744 -36.56 -5.55 0.56
N LYS A 745 -36.69 -4.45 -0.14
CA LYS A 745 -36.72 -4.46 -1.60
C LYS A 745 -35.28 -4.30 -2.06
N LEU A 746 -34.79 -5.32 -2.75
CA LEU A 746 -33.41 -5.43 -3.18
C LEU A 746 -33.31 -5.35 -4.70
N CYS A 747 -32.35 -4.60 -5.20
CA CYS A 747 -31.96 -4.58 -6.59
C CYS A 747 -30.50 -5.00 -6.68
N ILE A 748 -30.21 -6.12 -7.35
CA ILE A 748 -28.84 -6.57 -7.61
C ILE A 748 -28.39 -5.93 -8.92
N ILE A 749 -27.25 -5.24 -8.91
CA ILE A 749 -26.64 -4.66 -10.10
C ILE A 749 -25.51 -5.59 -10.51
N LEU A 750 -25.62 -6.21 -11.69
CA LEU A 750 -24.65 -7.16 -12.24
C LEU A 750 -23.89 -6.49 -13.37
N GLU A 751 -22.62 -6.20 -13.14
CA GLU A 751 -21.69 -5.70 -14.15
C GLU A 751 -20.77 -6.81 -14.61
N GLY A 752 -20.77 -7.10 -15.92
CA GLY A 752 -19.98 -8.21 -16.45
C GLY A 752 -20.48 -9.62 -16.11
N LEU A 753 -21.68 -9.75 -15.57
CA LEU A 753 -22.28 -11.02 -15.14
C LEU A 753 -23.62 -11.27 -15.83
N ASP A 754 -23.93 -12.54 -16.09
CA ASP A 754 -25.26 -13.01 -16.52
C ASP A 754 -25.91 -13.83 -15.39
N ILE A 755 -27.17 -13.50 -15.08
CA ILE A 755 -27.95 -14.33 -14.19
C ILE A 755 -28.48 -15.57 -14.94
N LEU A 756 -28.28 -16.74 -14.38
CA LEU A 756 -28.63 -18.02 -14.99
C LEU A 756 -30.04 -18.50 -14.58
N ASP A 757 -30.59 -17.94 -13.50
CA ASP A 757 -31.90 -18.34 -12.99
C ASP A 757 -33.00 -17.87 -13.92
N ASN A 758 -33.91 -18.77 -14.28
CA ASN A 758 -34.97 -18.55 -15.28
C ASN A 758 -35.87 -17.36 -14.94
N ALA A 759 -36.10 -17.04 -13.67
CA ALA A 759 -36.91 -15.90 -13.23
C ALA A 759 -36.34 -14.54 -13.58
N TYR A 760 -34.99 -14.45 -13.71
CA TYR A 760 -34.29 -13.17 -13.91
C TYR A 760 -33.33 -13.21 -15.11
N LYS A 761 -33.37 -14.26 -15.92
CA LYS A 761 -32.45 -14.48 -17.03
C LYS A 761 -32.41 -13.31 -17.99
N GLY A 762 -31.25 -12.79 -18.25
CA GLY A 762 -31.01 -11.66 -19.15
C GLY A 762 -31.26 -10.28 -18.52
N GLN A 763 -31.60 -10.20 -17.24
CA GLN A 763 -31.69 -8.93 -16.51
C GLN A 763 -30.32 -8.56 -15.94
N THR A 764 -29.90 -7.33 -16.13
CA THR A 764 -28.67 -6.77 -15.54
C THR A 764 -28.94 -6.12 -14.18
N LYS A 765 -30.21 -5.85 -13.87
CA LYS A 765 -30.64 -5.23 -12.60
C LYS A 765 -31.91 -5.90 -12.09
N PRO A 766 -31.90 -7.19 -11.70
CA PRO A 766 -33.07 -7.83 -11.13
C PRO A 766 -33.44 -7.20 -9.80
N SER A 767 -34.73 -6.98 -9.60
CA SER A 767 -35.25 -6.43 -8.35
C SER A 767 -36.31 -7.38 -7.76
N PHE A 768 -36.24 -7.61 -6.47
CA PHE A 768 -37.15 -8.50 -5.75
C PHE A 768 -37.23 -8.11 -4.26
N VAL A 769 -38.17 -8.72 -3.55
CA VAL A 769 -38.30 -8.57 -2.10
C VAL A 769 -37.64 -9.78 -1.42
N ILE A 770 -36.77 -9.53 -0.44
CA ILE A 770 -36.28 -10.53 0.51
C ILE A 770 -36.99 -10.27 1.85
N LYS A 771 -37.75 -11.26 2.29
CA LYS A 771 -38.54 -11.14 3.52
C LYS A 771 -37.65 -11.29 4.76
N ALA A 772 -38.14 -10.86 5.90
CA ALA A 772 -37.52 -11.09 7.20
C ALA A 772 -37.17 -12.57 7.37
N ARG A 773 -35.93 -12.87 7.76
CA ARG A 773 -35.41 -14.23 7.96
C ARG A 773 -35.43 -15.12 6.72
N GLU A 774 -35.46 -14.55 5.51
CA GLU A 774 -35.45 -15.27 4.23
C GLU A 774 -34.03 -15.39 3.68
N ARG A 775 -33.76 -16.52 3.00
CA ARG A 775 -32.57 -16.76 2.19
C ARG A 775 -32.95 -16.88 0.72
N LYS A 776 -32.14 -16.28 -0.18
CA LYS A 776 -32.28 -16.42 -1.63
C LYS A 776 -30.96 -16.79 -2.26
N VAL A 777 -31.02 -17.53 -3.37
CA VAL A 777 -29.82 -17.98 -4.09
C VAL A 777 -29.98 -17.63 -5.57
N PHE A 778 -28.93 -17.14 -6.18
CA PHE A 778 -28.83 -16.78 -7.58
C PHE A 778 -27.57 -17.41 -8.19
N ASN A 779 -27.75 -18.01 -9.37
CA ASN A 779 -26.63 -18.53 -10.13
C ASN A 779 -26.26 -17.49 -11.20
N VAL A 780 -25.01 -17.06 -11.23
CA VAL A 780 -24.49 -16.07 -12.17
C VAL A 780 -23.28 -16.63 -12.89
N ARG A 781 -22.98 -16.10 -14.08
CA ARG A 781 -21.79 -16.43 -14.85
C ARG A 781 -21.11 -15.15 -15.30
N ILE A 782 -19.78 -15.10 -15.23
CA ILE A 782 -18.99 -14.03 -15.80
C ILE A 782 -19.09 -14.07 -17.32
N LYS A 783 -19.38 -12.92 -17.92
CA LYS A 783 -19.35 -12.72 -19.37
C LYS A 783 -17.89 -12.55 -19.81
N ASN A 784 -17.45 -13.33 -20.81
CA ASN A 784 -16.20 -13.10 -21.54
C ASN A 784 -14.95 -12.82 -20.70
N ASN A 785 -14.62 -13.69 -19.75
CA ASN A 785 -13.34 -13.66 -19.00
C ASN A 785 -12.96 -12.35 -18.29
N TYR A 786 -13.93 -11.49 -17.95
CA TYR A 786 -13.70 -10.25 -17.21
C TYR A 786 -14.19 -10.35 -15.77
N TYR A 787 -13.64 -9.53 -14.90
CA TYR A 787 -14.09 -9.41 -13.52
C TYR A 787 -15.55 -8.96 -13.50
N GLY A 788 -16.43 -9.82 -12.98
CA GLY A 788 -17.79 -9.46 -12.70
C GLY A 788 -17.87 -8.67 -11.39
N ASN A 789 -18.64 -7.60 -11.37
CA ASN A 789 -18.94 -6.88 -10.15
C ASN A 789 -20.41 -7.05 -9.79
N VAL A 790 -20.68 -7.27 -8.49
CA VAL A 790 -22.03 -7.34 -7.94
C VAL A 790 -22.15 -6.22 -6.93
N SER A 791 -23.12 -5.34 -7.12
CA SER A 791 -23.47 -4.32 -6.13
C SER A 791 -24.96 -4.36 -5.83
N PHE A 792 -25.36 -3.82 -4.69
CA PHE A 792 -26.70 -3.91 -4.18
C PHE A 792 -27.26 -2.52 -3.92
N GLN A 793 -28.54 -2.34 -4.26
CA GLN A 793 -29.34 -1.21 -3.81
C GLN A 793 -30.54 -1.78 -3.06
N PHE A 794 -30.80 -1.32 -1.87
CA PHE A 794 -31.88 -1.82 -1.03
C PHE A 794 -32.71 -0.69 -0.43
N GLU A 795 -33.99 -1.00 -0.14
CA GLU A 795 -34.96 -0.13 0.45
C GLU A 795 -35.71 -0.91 1.51
N TYR A 796 -35.86 -0.36 2.70
CA TYR A 796 -36.70 -0.93 3.75
C TYR A 796 -38.17 -0.90 3.33
N LEU A 797 -38.90 -2.00 3.57
CA LEU A 797 -40.34 -2.12 3.30
C LEU A 797 -41.14 -2.23 4.56
#